data_0e7e52cb6f3d6fc524e7645f6fbb626d
#
_entry.id   0e7e52cb6f3d6fc524e7645f6fbb626d
#
_cell.length_a   1.000
_cell.length_b   1.000
_cell.length_c   1.000
_cell.angle_alpha   90.00
_cell.angle_beta   90.00
_cell.angle_gamma   90.00
#
_symmetry.space_group_name_H-M   'P 1'
#
loop_
_entity.id
_entity.type
_entity.pdbx_description
1 polymer ?
#
loop_
_entity_poly.entity_id
_entity_poly.type
_entity_poly.pdbx_seq_one_letter_code
_entity_poly.pdbx_strand_id
1 'polypeptide(L)'
;MLSINMDDVIKVLNSIKSQLIGFGVVAVLLIAVMIACRKQSKSKKYLIRWQAGLGMVLALAITVNLILTGPMYSMVTLATGGGKVSEENVASATQLCENIANEGIVLLDNDGTLPMAKNSKLNVFGWASTNPCYGGTGSGALSDAYPTVTLLEGLKNAGFELNTELSDFYTSYRADRPVVGMFSQDWTLPEPEAAQYTDEMMNNAKAFSDTAMVVITRVGGEGADLPTDVSQVTYDAGHSYNDFEPGDHYLQLSKTEKDMIDLVCKNFDKVVVVYNGANAMELGWVKDYSQIKSVVWCAGTGQSGFNALGSILCGDVNPSGRTIDTFVYDLTQTPTANNFGNFTYTNMDEFKANSFGADTIPAFVNYVEGIYVGYKFYETAAAEGLIDYDKTVVYPFGRGLSYTTFTQTLNSVTEADGTITVDVTVTNTGSASGKEVVEVYYNPPYTNGGIEKASANLIGFAKTSELAPGASENVTVTFKAEDMASYDTYGKGCYVLEKGDYVISINADSHTVLDSKVYNVASDIVYDASNKRESDVEVADNKFDFAEGNVTYLSRADGFANYAEATAAPADFELPAQAKATFYNNSNWNPEDFNNADDVAPTTGAKNGLKLKDMVGVDYNDAQWDAFLDQLTVSDMDSLIALGGYQSVAVSSIGKVQAIDCDGPASINNNFTKQGSIGFPSAVMIAATWNTDLAHDFGTSIGKMADDMDVSGWYAPAMNIHRSAFAGRNFEYYSEDGVLSGAMAANAIMGSQEQGVYAFMKHFALNDQETNRCGMLCTWSNEQAIREIYLKPFEQCVKAADCHAVMSSFNYIGNTYAGNCSALLNDVLRGEWGFVGMVLTDYYGVYGYQDSDRLIRNGGDFCLVNYDTETNHLTDTTSATALVSARQACKNILYTVANSRAYYPENLNPGMPGWEKVMIGVDVVLAAALIALEVLVVKKGYAKRKEEEVNA
;
A
#
# COMPACT_ATOMS: atom_id res chain seq x y z
N MET A 1 -15.50 1.07 1.84
CA MET A 1 -16.62 2.04 1.90
C MET A 1 -16.38 2.95 3.08
N LEU A 2 -16.04 4.22 2.87
CA LEU A 2 -15.97 5.20 3.98
C LEU A 2 -17.37 5.25 4.61
N SER A 3 -17.52 4.65 5.77
CA SER A 3 -18.74 4.82 6.56
C SER A 3 -18.73 6.24 7.10
N ILE A 4 -19.61 7.11 6.61
CA ILE A 4 -19.83 8.44 7.20
C ILE A 4 -20.26 8.21 8.64
N ASN A 5 -19.33 8.40 9.58
CA ASN A 5 -19.67 8.32 10.99
C ASN A 5 -20.19 9.68 11.48
N MET A 6 -20.77 9.72 12.68
CA MET A 6 -21.33 10.95 13.23
C MET A 6 -20.24 12.02 13.48
N ASP A 7 -19.02 11.60 13.74
CA ASP A 7 -17.89 12.51 13.97
C ASP A 7 -17.47 13.24 12.70
N ASP A 8 -17.48 12.57 11.54
CA ASP A 8 -17.22 13.21 10.24
C ASP A 8 -18.30 14.28 9.93
N VAL A 9 -19.56 13.98 10.25
CA VAL A 9 -20.63 14.96 10.10
C VAL A 9 -20.41 16.18 11.00
N ILE A 10 -19.98 15.98 12.25
CA ILE A 10 -19.69 17.06 13.20
C ILE A 10 -18.51 17.92 12.70
N LYS A 11 -17.47 17.28 12.18
CA LYS A 11 -16.29 17.98 11.62
C LYS A 11 -16.66 18.86 10.42
N VAL A 12 -17.44 18.32 9.48
CA VAL A 12 -17.98 19.11 8.34
C VAL A 12 -18.86 20.25 8.83
N LEU A 13 -19.70 20.05 9.85
CA LEU A 13 -20.50 21.12 10.42
C LEU A 13 -19.66 22.21 11.06
N ASN A 14 -18.51 21.86 11.65
CA ASN A 14 -17.57 22.84 12.21
C ASN A 14 -16.92 23.71 11.12
N SER A 15 -16.55 23.14 9.99
CA SER A 15 -15.94 23.89 8.88
C SER A 15 -16.87 24.94 8.24
N ILE A 16 -18.19 24.72 8.31
CA ILE A 16 -19.21 25.64 7.78
C ILE A 16 -19.91 26.46 8.87
N LYS A 17 -19.48 26.34 10.11
CA LYS A 17 -20.13 26.95 11.29
C LYS A 17 -20.29 28.47 11.19
N SER A 18 -19.29 29.17 10.67
CA SER A 18 -19.33 30.62 10.53
C SER A 18 -20.44 31.09 9.56
N GLN A 19 -20.61 30.36 8.45
CA GLN A 19 -21.64 30.65 7.45
C GLN A 19 -23.04 30.37 8.02
N LEU A 20 -23.19 29.27 8.75
CA LEU A 20 -24.45 28.91 9.41
C LEU A 20 -24.84 29.94 10.51
N ILE A 21 -23.88 30.38 11.31
CA ILE A 21 -24.12 31.45 12.31
C ILE A 21 -24.51 32.74 11.61
N GLY A 22 -23.82 33.14 10.53
CA GLY A 22 -24.16 34.32 9.73
C GLY A 22 -25.59 34.25 9.22
N PHE A 23 -26.02 33.13 8.63
CA PHE A 23 -27.39 32.92 8.22
C PHE A 23 -28.37 33.03 9.41
N GLY A 24 -28.06 32.37 10.52
CA GLY A 24 -28.88 32.40 11.74
C GLY A 24 -29.11 33.81 12.25
N VAL A 25 -28.10 34.67 12.28
CA VAL A 25 -28.21 36.08 12.67
C VAL A 25 -29.14 36.85 11.70
N VAL A 26 -28.96 36.70 10.39
CA VAL A 26 -29.79 37.33 9.38
C VAL A 26 -31.26 36.86 9.51
N ALA A 27 -31.47 35.56 9.68
CA ALA A 27 -32.79 34.95 9.85
C ALA A 27 -33.51 35.55 11.09
N VAL A 28 -32.80 35.58 12.24
CA VAL A 28 -33.36 36.18 13.48
C VAL A 28 -33.74 37.63 13.28
N LEU A 29 -32.89 38.44 12.63
CA LEU A 29 -33.18 39.84 12.34
C LEU A 29 -34.41 40.02 11.43
N LEU A 30 -34.54 39.21 10.37
CA LEU A 30 -35.68 39.23 9.46
C LEU A 30 -36.99 38.80 10.19
N ILE A 31 -36.91 37.79 11.04
CA ILE A 31 -38.05 37.37 11.89
C ILE A 31 -38.43 38.48 12.85
N ALA A 32 -37.48 39.13 13.51
CA ALA A 32 -37.74 40.28 14.38
C ALA A 32 -38.44 41.39 13.66
N VAL A 33 -38.01 41.75 12.41
CA VAL A 33 -38.71 42.72 11.55
C VAL A 33 -40.13 42.25 11.23
N MET A 34 -40.38 40.96 10.92
CA MET A 34 -41.71 40.42 10.68
C MET A 34 -42.62 40.51 11.91
N ILE A 35 -42.07 40.43 13.10
CA ILE A 35 -42.78 40.58 14.37
C ILE A 35 -43.04 42.06 14.70
N ALA A 36 -42.01 42.91 14.55
CA ALA A 36 -42.09 44.31 14.86
C ALA A 36 -43.13 45.05 13.99
N CYS A 37 -43.37 44.60 12.77
CA CYS A 37 -44.35 45.19 11.86
C CYS A 37 -45.84 44.97 12.29
N ARG A 38 -46.11 44.27 13.40
CA ARG A 38 -47.49 43.94 13.83
C ARG A 38 -48.41 45.13 14.04
N LYS A 39 -47.86 46.28 14.41
CA LYS A 39 -48.61 47.53 14.62
C LYS A 39 -48.75 48.38 13.35
N GLN A 40 -48.21 48.01 12.21
CA GLN A 40 -48.28 48.67 10.93
C GLN A 40 -49.62 48.44 10.23
N SER A 41 -50.01 49.32 9.25
CA SER A 41 -51.14 49.07 8.39
C SER A 41 -51.14 47.74 7.67
N LYS A 42 -52.28 47.24 7.21
CA LYS A 42 -52.37 45.90 6.54
C LYS A 42 -51.46 45.84 5.30
N SER A 43 -51.44 46.92 4.53
CA SER A 43 -50.58 46.99 3.32
C SER A 43 -49.07 46.98 3.64
N LYS A 44 -48.65 47.79 4.61
CA LYS A 44 -47.26 47.85 5.07
C LYS A 44 -46.85 46.54 5.69
N LYS A 45 -47.69 45.93 6.53
CA LYS A 45 -47.46 44.63 7.15
C LYS A 45 -47.30 43.51 6.10
N TYR A 46 -48.13 43.54 5.06
CA TYR A 46 -48.01 42.57 3.96
C TYR A 46 -46.69 42.71 3.27
N LEU A 47 -46.32 43.95 2.87
CA LEU A 47 -45.10 44.24 2.14
C LEU A 47 -43.87 43.80 2.96
N ILE A 48 -43.76 44.28 4.21
CA ILE A 48 -42.58 43.97 5.07
C ILE A 48 -42.44 42.45 5.29
N ARG A 49 -43.53 41.73 5.54
CA ARG A 49 -43.46 40.28 5.80
C ARG A 49 -43.03 39.50 4.56
N TRP A 50 -43.53 39.86 3.38
CA TRP A 50 -43.15 39.21 2.15
C TRP A 50 -41.72 39.55 1.75
N GLN A 51 -41.28 40.78 1.88
CA GLN A 51 -39.89 41.16 1.62
C GLN A 51 -38.92 40.52 2.59
N ALA A 52 -39.26 40.43 3.87
CA ALA A 52 -38.47 39.70 4.84
C ALA A 52 -38.38 38.20 4.50
N GLY A 53 -39.48 37.60 4.03
CA GLY A 53 -39.49 36.20 3.56
C GLY A 53 -38.63 35.98 2.32
N LEU A 54 -38.74 36.86 1.33
CA LEU A 54 -37.89 36.84 0.12
C LEU A 54 -36.40 37.06 0.48
N GLY A 55 -36.15 38.00 1.41
CA GLY A 55 -34.80 38.25 1.95
C GLY A 55 -34.22 37.06 2.67
N MET A 56 -35.03 36.22 3.35
CA MET A 56 -34.59 35.00 3.99
C MET A 56 -34.18 33.95 2.97
N VAL A 57 -34.96 33.79 1.87
CA VAL A 57 -34.59 32.86 0.77
C VAL A 57 -33.31 33.34 0.10
N LEU A 58 -33.15 34.64 -0.15
CA LEU A 58 -31.90 35.16 -0.71
C LEU A 58 -30.71 34.96 0.22
N ALA A 59 -30.87 35.18 1.53
CA ALA A 59 -29.81 34.95 2.51
C ALA A 59 -29.41 33.46 2.56
N LEU A 60 -30.38 32.57 2.46
CA LEU A 60 -30.10 31.11 2.39
C LEU A 60 -29.30 30.79 1.13
N ALA A 61 -29.70 31.30 -0.04
CA ALA A 61 -28.99 31.06 -1.28
C ALA A 61 -27.54 31.57 -1.22
N ILE A 62 -27.36 32.81 -0.71
CA ILE A 62 -26.01 33.38 -0.52
C ILE A 62 -25.18 32.49 0.43
N THR A 63 -25.78 32.01 1.52
CA THR A 63 -25.07 31.14 2.48
C THR A 63 -24.67 29.84 1.85
N VAL A 64 -25.55 29.18 1.08
CA VAL A 64 -25.24 27.96 0.36
C VAL A 64 -24.11 28.18 -0.62
N ASN A 65 -24.14 29.27 -1.40
CA ASN A 65 -23.06 29.61 -2.31
C ASN A 65 -21.73 29.85 -1.59
N LEU A 66 -21.73 30.58 -0.47
CA LEU A 66 -20.53 30.81 0.34
C LEU A 66 -19.98 29.51 0.93
N ILE A 67 -20.81 28.54 1.23
CA ILE A 67 -20.38 27.21 1.69
C ILE A 67 -19.77 26.42 0.52
N LEU A 68 -20.47 26.32 -0.60
CA LEU A 68 -20.04 25.52 -1.74
C LEU A 68 -18.78 26.08 -2.44
N THR A 69 -18.67 27.41 -2.56
CA THR A 69 -17.52 28.08 -3.17
C THR A 69 -16.38 28.42 -2.19
N GLY A 70 -16.56 28.10 -0.92
CA GLY A 70 -15.60 28.30 0.16
C GLY A 70 -15.16 26.94 0.77
N PRO A 71 -15.50 26.67 2.05
CA PRO A 71 -14.95 25.51 2.76
C PRO A 71 -15.29 24.15 2.14
N MET A 72 -16.36 24.07 1.34
CA MET A 72 -16.78 22.81 0.69
C MET A 72 -16.31 22.71 -0.78
N TYR A 73 -15.59 23.69 -1.31
CA TYR A 73 -15.22 23.73 -2.73
C TYR A 73 -14.45 22.48 -3.17
N SER A 74 -13.38 22.18 -2.49
CA SER A 74 -12.53 21.00 -2.80
C SER A 74 -13.29 19.70 -2.69
N MET A 75 -14.07 19.53 -1.61
CA MET A 75 -14.86 18.32 -1.38
C MET A 75 -15.95 18.12 -2.44
N VAL A 76 -16.66 19.20 -2.84
CA VAL A 76 -17.66 19.12 -3.91
C VAL A 76 -17.02 18.78 -5.25
N THR A 77 -15.84 19.36 -5.52
CA THR A 77 -15.10 19.06 -6.76
C THR A 77 -14.63 17.60 -6.76
N LEU A 78 -14.10 17.09 -5.64
CA LEU A 78 -13.75 15.66 -5.51
C LEU A 78 -14.97 14.76 -5.72
N ALA A 79 -16.13 15.12 -5.12
CA ALA A 79 -17.34 14.30 -5.21
C ALA A 79 -18.03 14.34 -6.59
N THR A 80 -17.73 15.29 -7.43
CA THR A 80 -18.38 15.51 -8.73
C THR A 80 -17.40 15.50 -9.91
N GLY A 81 -16.12 15.48 -9.64
CA GLY A 81 -15.04 15.43 -10.63
C GLY A 81 -14.66 14.00 -11.02
N GLY A 82 -13.75 13.89 -11.95
CA GLY A 82 -13.19 12.65 -12.44
C GLY A 82 -13.82 12.14 -13.74
N GLY A 83 -12.98 11.50 -14.55
CA GLY A 83 -13.34 10.83 -15.79
C GLY A 83 -13.75 9.38 -15.58
N LYS A 84 -13.94 8.67 -16.67
CA LYS A 84 -14.12 7.21 -16.70
C LYS A 84 -13.05 6.62 -17.59
N VAL A 85 -12.58 5.45 -17.22
CA VAL A 85 -11.63 4.70 -18.04
C VAL A 85 -12.22 4.43 -19.41
N SER A 86 -11.46 4.73 -20.46
CA SER A 86 -11.85 4.49 -21.87
C SER A 86 -11.96 3.00 -22.16
N GLU A 87 -12.80 2.63 -23.14
CA GLU A 87 -12.96 1.23 -23.53
C GLU A 87 -11.63 0.60 -24.00
N GLU A 88 -10.76 1.38 -24.62
CA GLU A 88 -9.44 0.96 -25.06
C GLU A 88 -8.55 0.60 -23.86
N ASN A 89 -8.49 1.48 -22.85
CA ASN A 89 -7.70 1.23 -21.64
C ASN A 89 -8.30 0.09 -20.80
N VAL A 90 -9.62 -0.05 -20.75
CA VAL A 90 -10.27 -1.22 -20.11
C VAL A 90 -9.83 -2.51 -20.79
N ALA A 91 -9.87 -2.58 -22.12
CA ALA A 91 -9.50 -3.79 -22.85
C ALA A 91 -8.00 -4.13 -22.68
N SER A 92 -7.12 -3.14 -22.77
CA SER A 92 -5.68 -3.35 -22.62
C SER A 92 -5.29 -3.73 -21.18
N ALA A 93 -5.91 -3.10 -20.19
CA ALA A 93 -5.68 -3.42 -18.78
C ALA A 93 -6.19 -4.83 -18.42
N THR A 94 -7.34 -5.24 -18.96
CA THR A 94 -7.88 -6.60 -18.78
C THR A 94 -6.91 -7.65 -19.34
N GLN A 95 -6.36 -7.42 -20.54
CA GLN A 95 -5.38 -8.32 -21.12
C GLN A 95 -4.07 -8.36 -20.31
N LEU A 96 -3.60 -7.20 -19.83
CA LEU A 96 -2.40 -7.14 -19.01
C LEU A 96 -2.60 -7.84 -17.66
N CYS A 97 -3.78 -7.73 -17.04
CA CYS A 97 -4.14 -8.48 -15.86
C CYS A 97 -3.96 -9.99 -16.05
N GLU A 98 -4.42 -10.53 -17.21
CA GLU A 98 -4.22 -11.93 -17.57
C GLU A 98 -2.74 -12.27 -17.84
N ASN A 99 -2.00 -11.38 -18.50
CA ASN A 99 -0.57 -11.59 -18.76
C ASN A 99 0.25 -11.67 -17.47
N ILE A 100 -0.03 -10.79 -16.52
CA ILE A 100 0.61 -10.83 -15.20
C ILE A 100 0.29 -12.16 -14.49
N ALA A 101 -0.98 -12.58 -14.48
CA ALA A 101 -1.37 -13.84 -13.86
C ALA A 101 -0.77 -15.06 -14.58
N ASN A 102 -0.62 -15.04 -15.91
CA ASN A 102 0.04 -16.07 -16.69
C ASN A 102 1.49 -16.30 -16.27
N GLU A 103 2.20 -15.25 -15.85
CA GLU A 103 3.59 -15.34 -15.41
C GLU A 103 3.75 -15.39 -13.89
N GLY A 104 2.72 -14.99 -13.12
CA GLY A 104 2.78 -14.89 -11.66
C GLY A 104 2.18 -16.09 -10.92
N ILE A 105 1.35 -16.91 -11.56
CA ILE A 105 0.88 -18.19 -10.96
C ILE A 105 2.04 -19.18 -10.94
N VAL A 106 2.30 -19.77 -9.76
CA VAL A 106 3.48 -20.61 -9.50
C VAL A 106 3.11 -22.07 -9.45
N LEU A 107 3.76 -22.89 -10.25
CA LEU A 107 3.72 -24.35 -10.15
C LEU A 107 4.78 -24.80 -9.12
N LEU A 108 4.34 -25.23 -7.94
CA LEU A 108 5.23 -25.60 -6.84
C LEU A 108 5.69 -27.05 -6.93
N ASP A 109 4.77 -27.98 -7.24
CA ASP A 109 5.02 -29.40 -7.44
C ASP A 109 4.22 -29.95 -8.63
N ASN A 110 4.82 -30.89 -9.37
CA ASN A 110 4.15 -31.59 -10.46
C ASN A 110 4.83 -32.94 -10.75
N ASP A 111 4.08 -34.03 -10.72
CA ASP A 111 4.57 -35.35 -11.13
C ASP A 111 4.31 -35.68 -12.61
N GLY A 112 3.89 -34.70 -13.39
CA GLY A 112 3.49 -34.84 -14.79
C GLY A 112 1.97 -34.95 -14.99
N THR A 113 1.15 -34.76 -13.93
CA THR A 113 -0.31 -34.69 -14.04
C THR A 113 -0.76 -33.42 -14.75
N LEU A 114 -0.04 -32.31 -14.56
CA LEU A 114 -0.20 -31.09 -15.33
C LEU A 114 0.83 -31.03 -16.47
N PRO A 115 0.46 -30.46 -17.64
CA PRO A 115 -0.86 -29.95 -17.99
C PRO A 115 -1.86 -31.07 -18.30
N MET A 116 -3.13 -30.83 -17.97
CA MET A 116 -4.25 -31.71 -18.34
C MET A 116 -4.68 -31.46 -19.81
N ALA A 117 -5.22 -32.50 -20.44
CA ALA A 117 -5.77 -32.32 -21.79
C ALA A 117 -6.96 -31.33 -21.79
N LYS A 118 -7.10 -30.52 -22.85
CA LYS A 118 -8.29 -29.70 -23.07
C LYS A 118 -9.55 -30.56 -23.10
N ASN A 119 -10.65 -29.98 -22.62
CA ASN A 119 -11.95 -30.64 -22.46
C ASN A 119 -11.93 -31.77 -21.41
N SER A 120 -10.92 -31.84 -20.56
CA SER A 120 -10.94 -32.76 -19.43
C SER A 120 -12.08 -32.43 -18.48
N LYS A 121 -12.64 -33.49 -17.87
CA LYS A 121 -13.60 -33.35 -16.79
C LYS A 121 -12.86 -33.15 -15.47
N LEU A 122 -13.34 -32.24 -14.63
CA LEU A 122 -12.70 -31.89 -13.38
C LEU A 122 -13.71 -31.76 -12.24
N ASN A 123 -13.47 -32.47 -11.15
CA ASN A 123 -14.16 -32.26 -9.89
C ASN A 123 -13.41 -31.18 -9.10
N VAL A 124 -14.09 -30.08 -8.75
CA VAL A 124 -13.50 -28.99 -7.98
C VAL A 124 -14.08 -29.01 -6.58
N PHE A 125 -13.24 -29.32 -5.60
CA PHE A 125 -13.56 -29.38 -4.18
C PHE A 125 -13.05 -28.14 -3.44
N GLY A 126 -13.64 -27.88 -2.29
CA GLY A 126 -13.37 -26.75 -1.42
C GLY A 126 -14.33 -25.59 -1.65
N TRP A 127 -14.92 -25.08 -0.57
CA TRP A 127 -15.79 -23.90 -0.62
C TRP A 127 -15.10 -22.68 -1.28
N ALA A 128 -13.78 -22.58 -1.11
CA ALA A 128 -12.94 -21.55 -1.74
C ALA A 128 -13.07 -21.52 -3.27
N SER A 129 -13.47 -22.62 -3.92
CA SER A 129 -13.67 -22.69 -5.38
C SER A 129 -14.80 -21.78 -5.88
N THR A 130 -15.83 -21.57 -5.05
CA THR A 130 -16.96 -20.67 -5.34
C THR A 130 -16.78 -19.27 -4.75
N ASN A 131 -15.82 -19.11 -3.83
CA ASN A 131 -15.49 -17.86 -3.15
C ASN A 131 -13.97 -17.64 -3.09
N PRO A 132 -13.27 -17.51 -4.24
CA PRO A 132 -11.83 -17.34 -4.26
C PRO A 132 -11.42 -15.93 -3.81
N CYS A 133 -10.11 -15.78 -3.51
CA CYS A 133 -9.48 -14.51 -3.23
C CYS A 133 -9.02 -13.86 -4.55
N TYR A 134 -9.56 -12.70 -4.88
CA TYR A 134 -9.13 -11.88 -6.04
C TYR A 134 -8.03 -10.88 -5.68
N GLY A 135 -7.97 -10.47 -4.42
CA GLY A 135 -7.04 -9.52 -3.82
C GLY A 135 -7.30 -9.41 -2.32
N GLY A 136 -6.73 -8.42 -1.66
CA GLY A 136 -7.01 -8.15 -0.25
C GLY A 136 -8.17 -7.19 -0.04
N THR A 137 -8.31 -6.70 1.20
CA THR A 137 -9.36 -5.77 1.62
C THR A 137 -8.77 -4.45 2.12
N GLY A 138 -9.59 -3.40 2.22
CA GLY A 138 -9.13 -2.06 2.64
C GLY A 138 -8.84 -1.13 1.46
N SER A 139 -7.88 -0.22 1.62
CA SER A 139 -7.48 0.73 0.57
C SER A 139 -6.87 0.04 -0.66
N GLY A 140 -6.27 -1.14 -0.47
CA GLY A 140 -5.77 -2.01 -1.53
C GLY A 140 -6.80 -2.93 -2.19
N ALA A 141 -8.09 -2.82 -1.83
CA ALA A 141 -9.14 -3.65 -2.42
C ALA A 141 -9.36 -3.33 -3.90
N LEU A 142 -9.79 -4.34 -4.65
CA LEU A 142 -10.20 -4.16 -6.05
C LEU A 142 -11.46 -3.29 -6.15
N SER A 143 -11.56 -2.56 -7.25
CA SER A 143 -12.75 -1.78 -7.58
C SER A 143 -13.92 -2.69 -7.99
N ASP A 144 -15.11 -2.38 -7.50
CA ASP A 144 -16.36 -3.04 -7.91
C ASP A 144 -16.91 -2.49 -9.26
N ALA A 145 -16.20 -1.58 -9.91
CA ALA A 145 -16.65 -0.92 -11.14
C ALA A 145 -16.71 -1.88 -12.35
N TYR A 146 -15.95 -2.97 -12.30
CA TYR A 146 -15.85 -3.94 -13.38
C TYR A 146 -16.09 -5.36 -12.88
N PRO A 147 -16.66 -6.26 -13.70
CA PRO A 147 -16.92 -7.63 -13.31
C PRO A 147 -15.60 -8.42 -13.17
N THR A 148 -15.58 -9.36 -12.23
CA THR A 148 -14.49 -10.33 -12.06
C THR A 148 -14.78 -11.62 -12.82
N VAL A 149 -13.75 -12.26 -13.37
CA VAL A 149 -13.81 -13.65 -13.84
C VAL A 149 -13.64 -14.56 -12.62
N THR A 150 -14.64 -15.39 -12.33
CA THR A 150 -14.55 -16.34 -11.21
C THR A 150 -13.58 -17.48 -11.52
N LEU A 151 -13.08 -18.17 -10.49
CA LEU A 151 -12.21 -19.33 -10.66
C LEU A 151 -12.87 -20.40 -11.55
N LEU A 152 -14.14 -20.71 -11.32
CA LEU A 152 -14.87 -21.70 -12.12
C LEU A 152 -15.11 -21.23 -13.56
N GLU A 153 -15.31 -19.94 -13.78
CA GLU A 153 -15.40 -19.37 -15.15
C GLU A 153 -14.06 -19.45 -15.87
N GLY A 154 -12.95 -19.11 -15.21
CA GLY A 154 -11.60 -19.24 -15.79
C GLY A 154 -11.30 -20.66 -16.23
N LEU A 155 -11.67 -21.67 -15.43
CA LEU A 155 -11.55 -23.08 -15.81
C LEU A 155 -12.42 -23.43 -17.04
N LYS A 156 -13.67 -22.99 -17.05
CA LYS A 156 -14.59 -23.20 -18.21
C LYS A 156 -14.08 -22.52 -19.48
N ASN A 157 -13.55 -21.31 -19.37
CA ASN A 157 -12.99 -20.56 -20.49
C ASN A 157 -11.79 -21.30 -21.12
N ALA A 158 -10.99 -22.01 -20.30
CA ALA A 158 -9.91 -22.87 -20.76
C ALA A 158 -10.40 -24.22 -21.35
N GLY A 159 -11.71 -24.51 -21.28
CA GLY A 159 -12.33 -25.67 -21.89
C GLY A 159 -12.59 -26.86 -20.94
N PHE A 160 -12.38 -26.70 -19.63
CA PHE A 160 -12.71 -27.77 -18.68
C PHE A 160 -14.22 -27.96 -18.54
N GLU A 161 -14.66 -29.23 -18.47
CA GLU A 161 -16.02 -29.59 -18.07
C GLU A 161 -16.02 -29.79 -16.55
N LEU A 162 -16.77 -28.95 -15.82
CA LEU A 162 -16.78 -28.96 -14.35
C LEU A 162 -17.98 -29.72 -13.81
N ASN A 163 -17.80 -30.39 -12.69
CA ASN A 163 -18.87 -31.05 -11.94
C ASN A 163 -19.71 -29.98 -11.21
N THR A 164 -20.87 -29.66 -11.77
CA THR A 164 -21.75 -28.60 -11.23
C THR A 164 -22.46 -29.01 -9.95
N GLU A 165 -22.60 -30.29 -9.65
CA GLU A 165 -23.15 -30.78 -8.36
C GLU A 165 -22.32 -30.26 -7.17
N LEU A 166 -21.00 -30.23 -7.31
CA LEU A 166 -20.08 -29.71 -6.30
C LEU A 166 -20.19 -28.18 -6.15
N SER A 167 -20.18 -27.44 -7.26
CA SER A 167 -20.30 -25.98 -7.19
C SER A 167 -21.66 -25.53 -6.64
N ASP A 168 -22.74 -26.23 -6.99
CA ASP A 168 -24.10 -25.99 -6.46
C ASP A 168 -24.18 -26.31 -4.95
N PHE A 169 -23.50 -27.37 -4.53
CA PHE A 169 -23.38 -27.74 -3.12
C PHE A 169 -22.71 -26.62 -2.31
N TYR A 170 -21.54 -26.14 -2.72
CA TYR A 170 -20.82 -25.09 -1.99
C TYR A 170 -21.60 -23.76 -1.99
N THR A 171 -22.17 -23.36 -3.11
CA THR A 171 -22.97 -22.14 -3.21
C THR A 171 -24.22 -22.21 -2.34
N SER A 172 -24.87 -23.38 -2.27
CA SER A 172 -26.02 -23.60 -1.40
C SER A 172 -25.66 -23.66 0.07
N TYR A 173 -24.48 -24.15 0.39
CA TYR A 173 -23.95 -24.18 1.76
C TYR A 173 -23.71 -22.77 2.28
N ARG A 174 -22.93 -21.96 1.57
CA ARG A 174 -22.72 -20.53 1.84
C ARG A 174 -22.31 -19.79 0.60
N ALA A 175 -23.11 -18.79 0.20
CA ALA A 175 -22.85 -17.99 -1.00
C ALA A 175 -21.81 -16.89 -0.74
N ASP A 176 -21.83 -16.27 0.44
CA ASP A 176 -21.03 -15.08 0.74
C ASP A 176 -19.78 -15.41 1.57
N ARG A 177 -18.67 -14.77 1.21
CA ARG A 177 -17.43 -14.83 1.98
C ARG A 177 -17.55 -14.06 3.29
N PRO A 178 -17.05 -14.61 4.42
CA PRO A 178 -16.87 -13.84 5.65
C PRO A 178 -16.03 -12.58 5.41
N VAL A 179 -16.41 -11.49 6.05
CA VAL A 179 -15.77 -10.19 5.85
C VAL A 179 -14.57 -10.05 6.78
N VAL A 180 -13.40 -9.87 6.19
CA VAL A 180 -12.15 -9.56 6.91
C VAL A 180 -11.67 -8.18 6.47
N GLY A 181 -11.43 -7.28 7.41
CA GLY A 181 -10.94 -5.94 7.16
C GLY A 181 -10.98 -5.05 8.41
N MET A 182 -10.65 -3.79 8.26
CA MET A 182 -10.46 -2.83 9.34
C MET A 182 -11.63 -2.74 10.34
N PHE A 183 -12.87 -2.83 9.86
CA PHE A 183 -14.08 -2.61 10.68
C PHE A 183 -14.87 -3.89 10.96
N SER A 184 -14.50 -5.00 10.36
CA SER A 184 -15.14 -6.29 10.56
C SER A 184 -14.14 -7.40 10.31
N GLN A 185 -13.95 -8.26 11.30
CA GLN A 185 -13.01 -9.37 11.23
C GLN A 185 -13.73 -10.67 11.58
N ASP A 186 -14.36 -11.27 10.57
CA ASP A 186 -14.93 -12.62 10.66
C ASP A 186 -13.96 -13.61 10.02
N TRP A 187 -13.25 -14.38 10.85
CA TRP A 187 -12.21 -15.33 10.44
C TRP A 187 -12.72 -16.73 10.13
N THR A 188 -14.03 -16.87 9.95
CA THR A 188 -14.65 -18.15 9.58
C THR A 188 -14.11 -18.65 8.24
N LEU A 189 -13.77 -19.94 8.20
CA LEU A 189 -13.47 -20.68 6.96
C LEU A 189 -14.62 -21.63 6.67
N PRO A 190 -15.56 -21.29 5.78
CA PRO A 190 -16.83 -22.02 5.65
C PRO A 190 -16.68 -23.27 4.79
N GLU A 191 -15.81 -24.21 5.17
CA GLU A 191 -15.74 -25.52 4.55
C GLU A 191 -16.79 -26.47 5.17
N PRO A 192 -17.63 -27.18 4.38
CA PRO A 192 -18.60 -28.13 4.90
C PRO A 192 -17.97 -29.29 5.66
N GLU A 193 -18.65 -29.73 6.72
CA GLU A 193 -18.22 -30.93 7.45
C GLU A 193 -18.23 -32.17 6.54
N ALA A 194 -17.30 -33.12 6.76
CA ALA A 194 -17.17 -34.33 5.96
C ALA A 194 -18.48 -35.15 5.83
N ALA A 195 -19.35 -35.12 6.85
CA ALA A 195 -20.66 -35.80 6.83
C ALA A 195 -21.65 -35.23 5.81
N GLN A 196 -21.43 -34.00 5.33
CA GLN A 196 -22.27 -33.35 4.33
C GLN A 196 -21.92 -33.78 2.90
N TYR A 197 -20.75 -34.37 2.70
CA TYR A 197 -20.35 -35.03 1.44
C TYR A 197 -20.93 -36.42 1.39
N THR A 198 -22.14 -36.56 0.85
CA THR A 198 -22.85 -37.82 0.83
C THR A 198 -22.13 -38.89 -0.04
N ASP A 199 -22.35 -40.18 0.27
CA ASP A 199 -21.82 -41.26 -0.56
C ASP A 199 -22.30 -41.17 -2.03
N GLU A 200 -23.54 -40.68 -2.24
CA GLU A 200 -24.11 -40.42 -3.57
C GLU A 200 -23.30 -39.37 -4.33
N MET A 201 -23.08 -38.22 -3.71
CA MET A 201 -22.28 -37.12 -4.28
C MET A 201 -20.86 -37.61 -4.63
N MET A 202 -20.20 -38.32 -3.73
CA MET A 202 -18.85 -38.83 -3.93
C MET A 202 -18.81 -39.91 -5.05
N ASN A 203 -19.83 -40.74 -5.17
CA ASN A 203 -19.93 -41.71 -6.27
C ASN A 203 -20.20 -41.04 -7.61
N ASN A 204 -21.03 -39.98 -7.64
CA ASN A 204 -21.28 -39.16 -8.84
C ASN A 204 -19.99 -38.46 -9.26
N ALA A 205 -19.24 -37.87 -8.32
CA ALA A 205 -17.97 -37.23 -8.60
C ALA A 205 -16.93 -38.19 -9.22
N LYS A 206 -16.81 -39.39 -8.66
CA LYS A 206 -15.93 -40.47 -9.24
C LYS A 206 -16.38 -40.93 -10.61
N ALA A 207 -17.69 -41.00 -10.84
CA ALA A 207 -18.22 -41.33 -12.15
C ALA A 207 -18.02 -40.23 -13.19
N PHE A 208 -17.95 -38.98 -12.72
CA PHE A 208 -17.75 -37.82 -13.56
C PHE A 208 -16.31 -37.68 -14.05
N SER A 209 -15.31 -37.79 -13.16
CA SER A 209 -13.87 -37.66 -13.46
C SER A 209 -13.02 -38.44 -12.46
N ASP A 210 -11.86 -38.94 -12.93
CA ASP A 210 -10.83 -39.55 -12.06
C ASP A 210 -9.89 -38.52 -11.40
N THR A 211 -10.07 -37.24 -11.76
CA THR A 211 -9.23 -36.11 -11.29
C THR A 211 -10.04 -35.17 -10.41
N ALA A 212 -9.46 -34.81 -9.27
CA ALA A 212 -9.98 -33.83 -8.36
C ALA A 212 -9.02 -32.64 -8.24
N MET A 213 -9.58 -31.43 -8.11
CA MET A 213 -8.85 -30.23 -7.72
C MET A 213 -9.38 -29.76 -6.38
N VAL A 214 -8.50 -29.48 -5.44
CA VAL A 214 -8.83 -28.92 -4.12
C VAL A 214 -8.35 -27.48 -4.09
N VAL A 215 -9.25 -26.56 -3.71
CA VAL A 215 -8.95 -25.14 -3.58
C VAL A 215 -9.00 -24.73 -2.12
N ILE A 216 -7.90 -24.18 -1.62
CA ILE A 216 -7.75 -23.62 -0.27
C ILE A 216 -7.49 -22.11 -0.41
N THR A 217 -8.10 -21.29 0.46
CA THR A 217 -7.92 -19.82 0.39
C THR A 217 -7.67 -19.22 1.77
N ARG A 218 -6.84 -18.18 1.79
CA ARG A 218 -6.62 -17.30 2.94
C ARG A 218 -6.65 -15.85 2.48
N VAL A 219 -7.24 -14.98 3.28
CA VAL A 219 -7.39 -13.56 2.96
C VAL A 219 -6.86 -12.73 4.12
N GLY A 220 -5.93 -11.83 3.82
CA GLY A 220 -5.52 -10.74 4.70
C GLY A 220 -6.16 -9.42 4.28
N GLY A 221 -6.07 -8.40 5.11
CA GLY A 221 -6.65 -7.09 4.82
C GLY A 221 -6.06 -5.98 5.66
N GLU A 222 -6.31 -4.77 5.23
CA GLU A 222 -5.94 -3.58 5.98
C GLU A 222 -6.64 -3.55 7.34
N GLY A 223 -5.86 -3.29 8.40
CA GLY A 223 -6.33 -3.29 9.79
C GLY A 223 -6.62 -4.68 10.35
N ALA A 224 -6.20 -5.76 9.65
CA ALA A 224 -6.56 -7.14 9.99
C ALA A 224 -5.39 -8.09 9.73
N ASP A 225 -4.47 -8.18 10.69
CA ASP A 225 -3.45 -9.23 10.70
C ASP A 225 -4.09 -10.60 10.83
N LEU A 226 -3.52 -11.60 10.17
CA LEU A 226 -4.02 -12.97 10.23
C LEU A 226 -3.80 -13.54 11.64
N PRO A 227 -4.80 -14.22 12.22
CA PRO A 227 -4.70 -14.73 13.59
C PRO A 227 -3.56 -15.73 13.81
N THR A 228 -2.74 -15.45 14.81
CA THR A 228 -1.72 -16.39 15.33
C THR A 228 -2.31 -17.37 16.33
N ASP A 229 -3.53 -17.14 16.83
CA ASP A 229 -4.34 -18.05 17.62
C ASP A 229 -5.81 -17.81 17.28
N VAL A 230 -6.41 -18.68 16.49
CA VAL A 230 -7.79 -18.57 16.02
C VAL A 230 -8.84 -18.79 17.11
N SER A 231 -8.47 -19.29 18.26
CA SER A 231 -9.37 -19.41 19.42
C SER A 231 -9.71 -18.04 20.03
N GLN A 232 -8.95 -17.01 19.72
CA GLN A 232 -9.05 -15.65 20.28
C GLN A 232 -9.88 -14.68 19.43
N VAL A 233 -10.36 -15.10 18.27
CA VAL A 233 -10.96 -14.21 17.28
C VAL A 233 -12.46 -14.46 17.08
N THR A 234 -13.10 -13.56 16.31
CA THR A 234 -14.53 -13.62 16.02
C THR A 234 -14.81 -14.61 14.90
N TYR A 235 -15.86 -15.39 15.08
CA TYR A 235 -16.44 -16.25 14.06
C TYR A 235 -17.93 -15.92 13.86
N ASP A 236 -18.48 -16.30 12.72
CA ASP A 236 -19.88 -16.15 12.40
C ASP A 236 -20.77 -16.84 13.47
N ALA A 237 -21.58 -16.06 14.16
CA ALA A 237 -22.38 -16.47 15.31
C ALA A 237 -23.59 -17.35 14.96
N GLY A 238 -23.68 -17.93 13.78
CA GLY A 238 -24.78 -18.84 13.38
C GLY A 238 -24.34 -20.26 13.10
N HIS A 239 -23.04 -20.48 13.03
CA HIS A 239 -22.45 -21.77 12.65
C HIS A 239 -21.43 -22.17 13.72
N SER A 240 -21.40 -23.45 14.11
CA SER A 240 -20.40 -23.95 15.04
C SER A 240 -19.14 -24.35 14.26
N TYR A 241 -18.35 -23.39 13.93
CA TYR A 241 -17.03 -23.65 13.35
C TYR A 241 -16.00 -23.88 14.48
N ASN A 242 -16.11 -25.02 15.15
CA ASN A 242 -15.03 -25.48 16.03
C ASN A 242 -13.94 -26.14 15.19
N ASP A 243 -13.40 -25.38 14.25
CA ASP A 243 -12.51 -25.89 13.21
C ASP A 243 -11.03 -25.82 13.55
N PHE A 244 -10.71 -25.20 14.67
CA PHE A 244 -9.36 -25.04 15.14
C PHE A 244 -9.28 -25.37 16.64
N GLU A 245 -8.19 -25.98 17.06
CA GLU A 245 -7.89 -26.16 18.47
C GLU A 245 -7.26 -24.88 19.05
N PRO A 246 -7.34 -24.66 20.38
CA PRO A 246 -6.62 -23.53 21.00
C PRO A 246 -5.13 -23.56 20.71
N GLY A 247 -4.60 -22.46 20.19
CA GLY A 247 -3.22 -22.32 19.76
C GLY A 247 -2.96 -22.59 18.28
N ASP A 248 -3.96 -23.09 17.55
CA ASP A 248 -3.87 -23.18 16.08
C ASP A 248 -3.95 -21.79 15.47
N HIS A 249 -3.27 -21.57 14.36
CA HIS A 249 -3.26 -20.33 13.64
C HIS A 249 -3.97 -20.41 12.27
N TYR A 250 -4.31 -19.24 11.71
CA TYR A 250 -5.13 -19.17 10.49
C TYR A 250 -4.41 -19.67 9.22
N LEU A 251 -3.08 -19.74 9.22
CA LEU A 251 -2.26 -20.18 8.06
C LEU A 251 -1.95 -21.69 8.06
N GLN A 252 -2.68 -22.47 8.85
CA GLN A 252 -2.71 -23.93 8.75
C GLN A 252 -4.08 -24.42 8.26
N LEU A 253 -4.22 -25.70 7.98
CA LEU A 253 -5.53 -26.27 7.62
C LEU A 253 -6.46 -26.23 8.82
N SER A 254 -7.72 -25.83 8.58
CA SER A 254 -8.79 -26.10 9.52
C SER A 254 -9.13 -27.59 9.57
N LYS A 255 -9.83 -28.00 10.61
CA LYS A 255 -10.29 -29.39 10.74
C LYS A 255 -11.17 -29.81 9.56
N THR A 256 -12.13 -28.99 9.16
CA THR A 256 -13.05 -29.31 8.05
C THR A 256 -12.32 -29.33 6.70
N GLU A 257 -11.35 -28.44 6.48
CA GLU A 257 -10.48 -28.50 5.29
C GLU A 257 -9.66 -29.79 5.27
N LYS A 258 -9.08 -30.18 6.40
CA LYS A 258 -8.33 -31.43 6.52
C LYS A 258 -9.22 -32.65 6.28
N ASP A 259 -10.40 -32.70 6.91
CA ASP A 259 -11.36 -33.79 6.74
C ASP A 259 -11.81 -33.90 5.25
N MET A 260 -11.99 -32.77 4.55
CA MET A 260 -12.31 -32.74 3.13
C MET A 260 -11.15 -33.28 2.28
N ILE A 261 -9.89 -32.87 2.56
CA ILE A 261 -8.70 -33.37 1.88
C ILE A 261 -8.55 -34.88 2.09
N ASP A 262 -8.70 -35.37 3.33
CA ASP A 262 -8.68 -36.79 3.66
C ASP A 262 -9.73 -37.57 2.85
N LEU A 263 -10.95 -37.01 2.73
CA LEU A 263 -12.03 -37.59 1.94
C LEU A 263 -11.70 -37.62 0.44
N VAL A 264 -11.18 -36.53 -0.10
CA VAL A 264 -10.82 -36.41 -1.53
C VAL A 264 -9.69 -37.40 -1.84
N CYS A 265 -8.60 -37.38 -1.06
CA CYS A 265 -7.46 -38.30 -1.28
C CYS A 265 -7.80 -39.78 -1.08
N LYS A 266 -8.82 -40.09 -0.27
CA LYS A 266 -9.33 -41.45 -0.18
C LYS A 266 -10.06 -41.90 -1.44
N ASN A 267 -10.66 -41.00 -2.19
CA ASN A 267 -11.54 -41.31 -3.32
C ASN A 267 -10.91 -41.06 -4.70
N PHE A 268 -9.83 -40.30 -4.78
CA PHE A 268 -9.16 -39.91 -6.04
C PHE A 268 -7.65 -40.15 -5.92
N ASP A 269 -7.06 -40.73 -6.97
CA ASP A 269 -5.61 -40.97 -7.06
C ASP A 269 -4.86 -39.82 -7.76
N LYS A 270 -5.60 -38.87 -8.36
CA LYS A 270 -5.09 -37.70 -9.06
C LYS A 270 -5.71 -36.42 -8.45
N VAL A 271 -4.98 -35.81 -7.56
CA VAL A 271 -5.41 -34.58 -6.86
C VAL A 271 -4.46 -33.45 -7.21
N VAL A 272 -5.02 -32.32 -7.65
CA VAL A 272 -4.33 -31.06 -7.85
C VAL A 272 -4.72 -30.12 -6.72
N VAL A 273 -3.78 -29.56 -6.00
CA VAL A 273 -4.05 -28.53 -4.97
C VAL A 273 -3.78 -27.16 -5.52
N VAL A 274 -4.72 -26.23 -5.32
CA VAL A 274 -4.57 -24.80 -5.61
C VAL A 274 -4.68 -24.05 -4.29
N TYR A 275 -3.57 -23.45 -3.84
CA TYR A 275 -3.58 -22.51 -2.76
C TYR A 275 -3.81 -21.10 -3.32
N ASN A 276 -4.94 -20.49 -2.97
CA ASN A 276 -5.32 -19.14 -3.40
C ASN A 276 -5.25 -18.17 -2.21
N GLY A 277 -4.11 -17.55 -2.03
CA GLY A 277 -3.84 -16.60 -0.96
C GLY A 277 -2.49 -15.92 -1.15
N ALA A 278 -2.35 -14.73 -0.57
CA ALA A 278 -1.14 -13.93 -0.70
C ALA A 278 -0.07 -14.26 0.36
N ASN A 279 -0.50 -14.71 1.54
CA ASN A 279 0.38 -15.01 2.66
C ASN A 279 0.92 -16.44 2.56
N ALA A 280 2.20 -16.66 2.87
CA ALA A 280 2.80 -17.98 2.89
C ALA A 280 2.12 -18.86 3.96
N MET A 281 1.41 -19.91 3.50
CA MET A 281 0.70 -20.88 4.34
C MET A 281 1.58 -22.10 4.60
N GLU A 282 1.38 -22.79 5.71
CA GLU A 282 1.98 -24.10 5.96
C GLU A 282 1.45 -25.12 4.95
N LEU A 283 2.18 -25.33 3.86
CA LEU A 283 1.83 -26.27 2.81
C LEU A 283 2.54 -27.64 2.96
N GLY A 284 3.22 -27.89 4.05
CA GLY A 284 3.94 -29.14 4.30
C GLY A 284 3.05 -30.38 4.23
N TRP A 285 1.79 -30.26 4.60
CA TRP A 285 0.80 -31.34 4.58
C TRP A 285 0.58 -31.97 3.19
N VAL A 286 0.88 -31.25 2.09
CA VAL A 286 0.73 -31.80 0.74
C VAL A 286 1.63 -33.02 0.51
N LYS A 287 2.73 -33.13 1.25
CA LYS A 287 3.67 -34.25 1.16
C LYS A 287 3.16 -35.52 1.86
N ASP A 288 2.14 -35.41 2.71
CA ASP A 288 1.57 -36.56 3.45
C ASP A 288 0.62 -37.39 2.57
N TYR A 289 0.20 -36.89 1.42
CA TYR A 289 -0.78 -37.50 0.53
C TYR A 289 -0.16 -37.89 -0.82
N SER A 290 0.13 -39.14 -1.04
CA SER A 290 0.66 -39.62 -2.33
C SER A 290 -0.29 -39.41 -3.52
N GLN A 291 -1.56 -39.10 -3.25
CA GLN A 291 -2.58 -38.78 -4.24
C GLN A 291 -2.48 -37.33 -4.76
N ILE A 292 -1.85 -36.45 -4.00
CA ILE A 292 -1.60 -35.06 -4.47
C ILE A 292 -0.44 -35.13 -5.47
N LYS A 293 -0.73 -34.74 -6.71
CA LYS A 293 0.16 -34.89 -7.87
C LYS A 293 0.73 -33.55 -8.33
N SER A 294 0.04 -32.48 -8.04
CA SER A 294 0.48 -31.14 -8.41
C SER A 294 -0.01 -30.12 -7.39
N VAL A 295 0.80 -29.13 -7.15
CA VAL A 295 0.51 -28.01 -6.23
C VAL A 295 0.74 -26.70 -6.98
N VAL A 296 -0.26 -25.83 -6.99
CA VAL A 296 -0.23 -24.53 -7.63
C VAL A 296 -0.49 -23.44 -6.59
N TRP A 297 0.40 -22.46 -6.52
CA TRP A 297 0.16 -21.26 -5.75
C TRP A 297 -0.39 -20.16 -6.67
N CYS A 298 -1.56 -19.64 -6.31
CA CYS A 298 -2.31 -18.65 -7.07
C CYS A 298 -2.70 -17.53 -6.11
N ALA A 299 -1.90 -16.48 -5.99
CA ALA A 299 -2.19 -15.31 -5.16
C ALA A 299 -3.42 -14.54 -5.71
N GLY A 300 -3.68 -13.34 -5.19
CA GLY A 300 -4.82 -12.53 -5.66
C GLY A 300 -4.71 -12.21 -7.16
N THR A 301 -5.69 -12.65 -7.93
CA THR A 301 -5.63 -12.68 -9.41
C THR A 301 -6.11 -11.40 -10.10
N GLY A 302 -6.61 -10.42 -9.33
CA GLY A 302 -7.30 -9.28 -9.94
C GLY A 302 -8.60 -9.70 -10.65
N GLN A 303 -9.09 -8.85 -11.54
CA GLN A 303 -10.42 -9.03 -12.13
C GLN A 303 -10.50 -10.14 -13.18
N SER A 304 -9.45 -10.40 -13.96
CA SER A 304 -9.50 -11.39 -15.07
C SER A 304 -8.48 -12.54 -14.95
N GLY A 305 -7.59 -12.50 -13.93
CA GLY A 305 -6.45 -13.42 -13.88
C GLY A 305 -6.78 -14.90 -13.63
N PHE A 306 -8.00 -15.27 -13.22
CA PHE A 306 -8.39 -16.68 -13.17
C PHE A 306 -8.49 -17.36 -14.55
N ASN A 307 -8.57 -16.60 -15.65
CA ASN A 307 -8.38 -17.15 -16.98
C ASN A 307 -6.99 -17.77 -17.14
N ALA A 308 -5.96 -17.14 -16.55
CA ALA A 308 -4.60 -17.67 -16.56
C ALA A 308 -4.47 -19.01 -15.80
N LEU A 309 -5.16 -19.17 -14.67
CA LEU A 309 -5.18 -20.46 -13.97
C LEU A 309 -5.68 -21.58 -14.88
N GLY A 310 -6.81 -21.35 -15.56
CA GLY A 310 -7.34 -22.33 -16.52
C GLY A 310 -6.35 -22.63 -17.65
N SER A 311 -5.72 -21.60 -18.21
CA SER A 311 -4.74 -21.73 -19.29
C SER A 311 -3.48 -22.48 -18.89
N ILE A 312 -3.00 -22.27 -17.66
CA ILE A 312 -1.86 -23.03 -17.10
C ILE A 312 -2.27 -24.51 -16.93
N LEU A 313 -3.40 -24.77 -16.29
CA LEU A 313 -3.81 -26.15 -16.02
C LEU A 313 -4.03 -26.99 -17.31
N CYS A 314 -4.46 -26.36 -18.43
CA CYS A 314 -4.60 -27.06 -19.70
C CYS A 314 -3.36 -26.98 -20.62
N GLY A 315 -2.32 -26.27 -20.23
CA GLY A 315 -1.06 -26.14 -20.96
C GLY A 315 -1.07 -25.14 -22.12
N ASP A 316 -2.07 -24.26 -22.21
CA ASP A 316 -2.04 -23.13 -23.16
C ASP A 316 -0.96 -22.11 -22.75
N VAL A 317 -0.66 -22.04 -21.46
CA VAL A 317 0.40 -21.25 -20.88
C VAL A 317 1.35 -22.18 -20.11
N ASN A 318 2.64 -22.06 -20.34
CA ASN A 318 3.66 -22.72 -19.54
C ASN A 318 3.99 -21.85 -18.32
N PRO A 319 3.80 -22.33 -17.06
CA PRO A 319 4.07 -21.54 -15.89
C PRO A 319 5.56 -21.14 -15.82
N SER A 320 5.80 -19.92 -15.39
CA SER A 320 7.16 -19.36 -15.19
C SER A 320 7.26 -18.49 -13.93
N GLY A 321 6.23 -18.49 -13.10
CA GLY A 321 6.21 -17.79 -11.82
C GLY A 321 7.16 -18.44 -10.79
N ARG A 322 7.62 -17.61 -9.84
CA ARG A 322 8.49 -18.02 -8.74
C ARG A 322 7.92 -17.54 -7.41
N THR A 323 8.17 -18.28 -6.35
CA THR A 323 7.83 -17.83 -4.98
C THR A 323 8.57 -16.55 -4.64
N ILE A 324 7.93 -15.73 -3.83
CA ILE A 324 8.46 -14.44 -3.38
C ILE A 324 8.63 -14.42 -1.85
N ASP A 325 8.21 -15.49 -1.21
CA ASP A 325 8.35 -15.77 0.21
C ASP A 325 8.79 -17.22 0.40
N THR A 326 9.43 -17.50 1.52
CA THR A 326 9.78 -18.86 1.94
C THR A 326 8.57 -19.52 2.58
N PHE A 327 8.17 -20.69 2.09
CA PHE A 327 7.13 -21.52 2.70
C PHE A 327 7.75 -22.54 3.65
N VAL A 328 7.29 -22.57 4.89
CA VAL A 328 7.83 -23.43 5.95
C VAL A 328 6.81 -24.48 6.42
N TYR A 329 7.28 -25.51 7.12
CA TYR A 329 6.43 -26.54 7.72
C TYR A 329 5.70 -26.02 8.97
N ASP A 330 6.30 -25.07 9.72
CA ASP A 330 5.80 -24.60 11.00
C ASP A 330 6.13 -23.13 11.18
N LEU A 331 5.13 -22.26 11.05
CA LEU A 331 5.25 -20.82 11.19
C LEU A 331 5.50 -20.37 12.65
N THR A 332 5.24 -21.24 13.63
CA THR A 332 5.49 -20.94 15.03
C THR A 332 6.98 -20.99 15.39
N GLN A 333 7.81 -21.56 14.51
CA GLN A 333 9.27 -21.66 14.66
C GLN A 333 10.03 -20.54 13.92
N THR A 334 9.33 -19.58 13.32
CA THR A 334 9.99 -18.45 12.66
C THR A 334 10.61 -17.50 13.68
N PRO A 335 11.71 -16.80 13.38
CA PRO A 335 12.32 -15.85 14.33
C PRO A 335 11.36 -14.76 14.83
N THR A 336 10.35 -14.43 14.03
CA THR A 336 9.38 -13.38 14.34
C THR A 336 8.16 -13.85 15.13
N ALA A 337 7.96 -15.17 15.28
CA ALA A 337 6.72 -15.74 15.81
C ALA A 337 6.27 -15.18 17.16
N ASN A 338 7.20 -14.96 18.10
CA ASN A 338 6.91 -14.43 19.42
C ASN A 338 7.02 -12.89 19.50
N ASN A 339 7.37 -12.24 18.39
CA ASN A 339 7.59 -10.79 18.32
C ASN A 339 6.77 -10.17 17.18
N PHE A 340 5.53 -10.62 17.06
CA PHE A 340 4.50 -10.11 16.14
C PHE A 340 3.16 -10.04 16.88
N GLY A 341 2.40 -8.96 16.69
CA GLY A 341 1.07 -8.79 17.27
C GLY A 341 0.98 -7.65 18.31
N ASN A 342 0.32 -7.89 19.42
CA ASN A 342 -0.09 -6.86 20.39
C ASN A 342 0.75 -6.86 21.67
N PHE A 343 1.64 -5.88 21.82
CA PHE A 343 2.44 -5.66 23.02
C PHE A 343 2.24 -4.21 23.51
N THR A 344 1.40 -4.01 24.53
CA THR A 344 1.08 -2.68 25.07
C THR A 344 2.00 -2.33 26.24
N TYR A 345 2.56 -1.12 26.23
CA TYR A 345 3.38 -0.62 27.35
C TYR A 345 2.56 -0.45 28.63
N THR A 346 3.16 -0.79 29.76
CA THR A 346 2.54 -0.68 31.10
C THR A 346 2.83 0.63 31.82
N ASN A 347 3.78 1.40 31.32
CA ASN A 347 4.25 2.65 31.95
C ASN A 347 4.03 3.91 31.08
N MET A 348 3.13 3.85 30.09
CA MET A 348 2.90 4.94 29.11
C MET A 348 1.50 5.57 29.19
N ASP A 349 0.81 5.42 30.32
CA ASP A 349 -0.57 5.94 30.49
C ASP A 349 -0.69 7.47 30.27
N GLU A 350 0.34 8.25 30.56
CA GLU A 350 0.35 9.70 30.34
C GLU A 350 0.32 10.12 28.88
N PHE A 351 0.68 9.20 27.97
CA PHE A 351 0.64 9.41 26.52
C PHE A 351 -0.61 8.83 25.86
N LYS A 352 -1.56 8.38 26.67
CA LYS A 352 -2.82 7.86 26.20
C LYS A 352 -3.50 8.83 25.24
N ALA A 353 -3.94 8.31 24.10
CA ALA A 353 -4.61 9.08 23.08
C ALA A 353 -5.87 8.36 22.61
N ASN A 354 -6.78 9.09 21.96
CA ASN A 354 -7.96 8.49 21.35
C ASN A 354 -7.65 8.12 19.91
N SER A 355 -7.90 6.87 19.55
CA SER A 355 -7.80 6.39 18.17
C SER A 355 -9.11 5.70 17.79
N PHE A 356 -9.76 6.17 16.72
CA PHE A 356 -11.05 5.66 16.25
C PHE A 356 -12.14 5.57 17.34
N GLY A 357 -12.13 6.50 18.30
CA GLY A 357 -13.11 6.52 19.40
C GLY A 357 -12.76 5.60 20.59
N ALA A 358 -11.62 4.92 20.55
CA ALA A 358 -11.09 4.11 21.64
C ALA A 358 -9.82 4.76 22.23
N ASP A 359 -9.67 4.66 23.53
CA ASP A 359 -8.44 5.08 24.21
C ASP A 359 -7.34 4.04 23.94
N THR A 360 -6.21 4.48 23.37
CA THR A 360 -5.04 3.66 23.10
C THR A 360 -3.85 4.13 23.93
N ILE A 361 -3.09 3.18 24.45
CA ILE A 361 -1.79 3.39 25.08
C ILE A 361 -0.73 2.97 24.07
N PRO A 362 0.42 3.65 23.98
CA PRO A 362 1.51 3.25 23.09
C PRO A 362 1.85 1.75 23.23
N ALA A 363 2.05 1.11 22.10
CA ALA A 363 2.40 -0.29 21.97
C ALA A 363 3.78 -0.43 21.32
N PHE A 364 4.34 -1.65 21.28
CA PHE A 364 5.62 -1.89 20.65
C PHE A 364 5.67 -3.23 19.93
N VAL A 365 6.64 -3.35 19.07
CA VAL A 365 7.07 -4.60 18.43
C VAL A 365 8.59 -4.57 18.26
N ASN A 366 9.24 -5.71 18.55
CA ASN A 366 10.68 -5.86 18.42
C ASN A 366 11.01 -6.63 17.14
N TYR A 367 11.79 -6.05 16.26
CA TYR A 367 12.28 -6.70 15.05
C TYR A 367 13.58 -7.45 15.38
N VAL A 368 13.42 -8.44 16.26
CA VAL A 368 14.52 -9.22 16.88
C VAL A 368 15.39 -9.95 15.87
N GLU A 369 14.82 -10.31 14.73
CA GLU A 369 15.50 -11.04 13.68
C GLU A 369 16.61 -10.27 12.97
N GLY A 370 16.67 -8.94 13.15
CA GLY A 370 17.68 -8.11 12.50
C GLY A 370 17.60 -8.25 10.97
N ILE A 371 18.73 -8.56 10.34
CA ILE A 371 18.80 -8.79 8.88
C ILE A 371 18.29 -10.16 8.44
N TYR A 372 17.97 -11.06 9.38
CA TYR A 372 17.62 -12.45 9.09
C TYR A 372 16.11 -12.61 8.86
N VAL A 373 15.60 -11.97 7.80
CA VAL A 373 14.20 -12.04 7.36
C VAL A 373 14.09 -13.07 6.23
N GLY A 374 13.04 -13.88 6.26
CA GLY A 374 12.73 -14.83 5.20
C GLY A 374 13.87 -15.79 4.88
N TYR A 375 14.15 -16.04 3.60
CA TYR A 375 15.19 -16.96 3.17
C TYR A 375 16.58 -16.62 3.74
N LYS A 376 16.87 -15.34 4.01
CA LYS A 376 18.15 -14.93 4.61
C LYS A 376 18.39 -15.64 5.95
N PHE A 377 17.33 -15.83 6.74
CA PHE A 377 17.40 -16.62 7.96
C PHE A 377 17.60 -18.11 7.65
N TYR A 378 16.71 -18.72 6.84
CA TYR A 378 16.71 -20.17 6.67
C TYR A 378 17.99 -20.70 6.01
N GLU A 379 18.50 -20.00 4.99
CA GLU A 379 19.76 -20.36 4.33
C GLU A 379 20.96 -20.24 5.28
N THR A 380 20.99 -19.16 6.08
CA THR A 380 22.09 -18.94 7.02
C THR A 380 22.02 -19.88 8.21
N ALA A 381 20.83 -20.12 8.76
CA ALA A 381 20.62 -21.04 9.87
C ALA A 381 20.96 -22.51 9.50
N ALA A 382 20.65 -22.91 8.26
CA ALA A 382 21.05 -24.21 7.75
C ALA A 382 22.57 -24.32 7.53
N ALA A 383 23.19 -23.26 6.98
CA ALA A 383 24.63 -23.20 6.79
C ALA A 383 25.42 -23.27 8.12
N GLU A 384 24.86 -22.65 9.18
CA GLU A 384 25.41 -22.69 10.54
C GLU A 384 25.04 -23.99 11.33
N GLY A 385 24.14 -24.81 10.76
CA GLY A 385 23.70 -26.07 11.39
C GLY A 385 22.69 -25.89 12.54
N LEU A 386 22.04 -24.72 12.63
CA LEU A 386 20.97 -24.47 13.59
C LEU A 386 19.68 -25.24 13.22
N ILE A 387 19.38 -25.36 11.94
CA ILE A 387 18.20 -26.05 11.42
C ILE A 387 18.57 -27.13 10.39
N ASP A 388 17.68 -28.10 10.25
CA ASP A 388 17.66 -29.04 9.12
C ASP A 388 16.76 -28.44 8.03
N TYR A 389 17.36 -27.98 6.94
CA TYR A 389 16.66 -27.21 5.91
C TYR A 389 15.45 -27.95 5.33
N ASP A 390 15.64 -29.22 4.94
CA ASP A 390 14.60 -30.06 4.32
C ASP A 390 13.41 -30.36 5.27
N LYS A 391 13.62 -30.21 6.57
CA LYS A 391 12.56 -30.37 7.58
C LYS A 391 11.92 -29.05 7.99
N THR A 392 12.52 -27.93 7.63
CA THR A 392 12.05 -26.60 8.02
C THR A 392 11.36 -25.90 6.86
N VAL A 393 11.94 -25.96 5.65
CA VAL A 393 11.46 -25.28 4.46
C VAL A 393 10.74 -26.26 3.54
N VAL A 394 9.50 -25.92 3.16
CA VAL A 394 8.68 -26.69 2.20
C VAL A 394 9.01 -26.28 0.78
N TYR A 395 9.01 -24.96 0.54
CA TYR A 395 9.34 -24.35 -0.75
C TYR A 395 10.23 -23.14 -0.52
N PRO A 396 11.46 -23.14 -1.08
CA PRO A 396 12.38 -22.01 -1.02
C PRO A 396 11.80 -20.74 -1.66
N PHE A 397 12.32 -19.59 -1.30
CA PHE A 397 12.20 -18.34 -2.06
C PHE A 397 12.79 -18.52 -3.46
N GLY A 398 12.15 -18.01 -4.50
CA GLY A 398 12.57 -18.17 -5.90
C GLY A 398 12.11 -19.49 -6.55
N ARG A 399 11.43 -20.38 -5.79
CA ARG A 399 10.96 -21.68 -6.29
C ARG A 399 9.84 -21.55 -7.30
N GLY A 400 9.97 -22.28 -8.42
CA GLY A 400 8.89 -22.49 -9.38
C GLY A 400 9.26 -23.51 -10.44
N LEU A 401 8.26 -24.25 -10.92
CA LEU A 401 8.41 -25.27 -11.94
C LEU A 401 7.84 -24.80 -13.28
N SER A 402 8.26 -25.45 -14.34
CA SER A 402 7.80 -25.26 -15.71
C SER A 402 7.41 -26.60 -16.34
N TYR A 403 6.60 -26.58 -17.40
CA TYR A 403 6.32 -27.78 -18.23
C TYR A 403 7.48 -28.11 -19.17
N THR A 404 8.55 -27.32 -19.15
CA THR A 404 9.80 -27.59 -19.87
C THR A 404 10.98 -27.57 -18.92
N THR A 405 12.17 -27.84 -19.41
CA THR A 405 13.39 -27.78 -18.60
C THR A 405 14.38 -26.81 -19.21
N PHE A 406 15.16 -26.17 -18.36
CA PHE A 406 16.20 -25.23 -18.78
C PHE A 406 17.56 -25.63 -18.22
N THR A 407 18.61 -25.24 -18.91
CA THR A 407 19.95 -25.19 -18.36
C THR A 407 20.42 -23.74 -18.33
N GLN A 408 21.02 -23.35 -17.24
CA GLN A 408 21.66 -22.05 -17.08
C GLN A 408 23.17 -22.29 -16.97
N THR A 409 23.95 -21.56 -17.77
CA THR A 409 25.41 -21.64 -17.77
C THR A 409 25.97 -20.28 -17.44
N LEU A 410 26.71 -20.16 -16.35
CA LEU A 410 27.41 -18.95 -15.94
C LEU A 410 28.66 -18.73 -16.81
N ASN A 411 28.55 -17.90 -17.81
CA ASN A 411 29.65 -17.62 -18.76
C ASN A 411 30.78 -16.82 -18.10
N SER A 412 30.41 -15.69 -17.48
CA SER A 412 31.37 -14.79 -16.84
C SER A 412 30.77 -14.02 -15.67
N VAL A 413 31.64 -13.67 -14.74
CA VAL A 413 31.43 -12.62 -13.74
C VAL A 413 32.60 -11.66 -13.92
N THR A 414 32.37 -10.46 -14.37
CA THR A 414 33.39 -9.45 -14.65
C THR A 414 33.08 -8.15 -13.92
N GLU A 415 34.10 -7.41 -13.56
CA GLU A 415 33.99 -6.10 -12.93
C GLU A 415 34.68 -5.05 -13.79
N ALA A 416 34.03 -3.91 -13.98
CA ALA A 416 34.56 -2.73 -14.58
C ALA A 416 33.98 -1.47 -13.94
N ASP A 417 34.85 -0.58 -13.48
CA ASP A 417 34.47 0.70 -12.86
C ASP A 417 33.42 0.54 -11.76
N GLY A 418 33.63 -0.45 -10.86
CA GLY A 418 32.73 -0.75 -9.74
C GLY A 418 31.43 -1.45 -10.13
N THR A 419 31.18 -1.73 -11.40
CA THR A 419 30.01 -2.46 -11.89
C THR A 419 30.34 -3.91 -12.14
N ILE A 420 29.64 -4.82 -11.51
CA ILE A 420 29.74 -6.27 -11.73
C ILE A 420 28.71 -6.66 -12.79
N THR A 421 29.17 -7.43 -13.76
CA THR A 421 28.36 -7.98 -14.86
C THR A 421 28.39 -9.50 -14.79
N VAL A 422 27.23 -10.12 -14.68
CA VAL A 422 27.01 -11.55 -14.66
C VAL A 422 26.36 -11.95 -15.97
N ASP A 423 27.06 -12.69 -16.82
CA ASP A 423 26.55 -13.19 -18.11
C ASP A 423 26.18 -14.66 -18.01
N VAL A 424 24.94 -14.97 -18.39
CA VAL A 424 24.37 -16.32 -18.29
C VAL A 424 23.75 -16.72 -19.62
N THR A 425 24.07 -17.90 -20.12
CA THR A 425 23.35 -18.51 -21.24
C THR A 425 22.25 -19.41 -20.69
N VAL A 426 21.01 -19.10 -21.01
CA VAL A 426 19.83 -19.93 -20.71
C VAL A 426 19.42 -20.71 -21.95
N THR A 427 19.28 -22.03 -21.84
CA THR A 427 18.84 -22.89 -22.95
C THR A 427 17.64 -23.71 -22.54
N ASN A 428 16.58 -23.66 -23.32
CA ASN A 428 15.43 -24.56 -23.17
C ASN A 428 15.81 -25.96 -23.66
N THR A 429 15.97 -26.90 -22.74
CA THR A 429 16.36 -28.29 -22.99
C THR A 429 15.17 -29.25 -23.05
N GLY A 430 13.98 -28.77 -22.75
CA GLY A 430 12.75 -29.57 -22.76
C GLY A 430 11.98 -29.52 -24.07
N SER A 431 10.69 -29.86 -24.00
CA SER A 431 9.84 -30.07 -25.17
C SER A 431 8.74 -29.03 -25.40
N ALA A 432 8.55 -28.10 -24.46
CA ALA A 432 7.58 -27.00 -24.56
C ALA A 432 8.29 -25.64 -24.58
N SER A 433 7.72 -24.64 -25.23
CA SER A 433 8.20 -23.25 -25.11
C SER A 433 7.97 -22.73 -23.69
N GLY A 434 8.85 -21.87 -23.21
CA GLY A 434 8.72 -21.29 -21.87
C GLY A 434 9.72 -20.20 -21.56
N LYS A 435 9.53 -19.54 -20.44
CA LYS A 435 10.43 -18.51 -19.89
C LYS A 435 11.14 -19.02 -18.64
N GLU A 436 12.34 -18.53 -18.40
CA GLU A 436 13.16 -18.88 -17.25
C GLU A 436 13.63 -17.60 -16.53
N VAL A 437 13.80 -17.68 -15.21
CA VAL A 437 14.38 -16.62 -14.39
C VAL A 437 15.84 -16.95 -14.08
N VAL A 438 16.72 -16.00 -14.31
CA VAL A 438 18.10 -16.03 -13.82
C VAL A 438 18.13 -15.26 -12.51
N GLU A 439 18.32 -15.96 -11.41
CA GLU A 439 18.44 -15.39 -10.07
C GLU A 439 19.92 -15.32 -9.68
N VAL A 440 20.42 -14.12 -9.37
CA VAL A 440 21.82 -13.90 -8.98
C VAL A 440 21.89 -13.61 -7.50
N TYR A 441 22.63 -14.45 -6.79
CA TYR A 441 22.87 -14.31 -5.36
C TYR A 441 24.35 -14.07 -5.07
N TYR A 442 24.63 -13.57 -3.87
CA TYR A 442 26.00 -13.55 -3.35
C TYR A 442 26.04 -14.07 -1.91
N ASN A 443 27.16 -14.73 -1.60
CA ASN A 443 27.53 -15.14 -0.24
C ASN A 443 28.79 -14.34 0.15
N PRO A 444 28.69 -13.39 1.09
CA PRO A 444 29.80 -12.55 1.52
C PRO A 444 30.74 -13.30 2.48
N PRO A 445 32.01 -12.87 2.61
CA PRO A 445 32.89 -13.36 3.68
C PRO A 445 32.30 -12.95 5.04
N TYR A 446 32.20 -13.90 5.97
CA TYR A 446 31.72 -13.65 7.33
C TYR A 446 32.81 -13.92 8.35
N THR A 447 33.01 -12.97 9.27
CA THR A 447 33.87 -13.12 10.43
C THR A 447 32.98 -13.32 11.66
N ASN A 448 33.19 -14.41 12.39
CA ASN A 448 32.38 -14.73 13.58
C ASN A 448 32.40 -13.56 14.59
N GLY A 449 31.21 -13.05 14.95
CA GLY A 449 31.04 -11.87 15.80
C GLY A 449 31.44 -10.53 15.16
N GLY A 450 31.64 -10.49 13.82
CA GLY A 450 31.79 -9.27 13.04
C GLY A 450 30.44 -8.68 12.59
N ILE A 451 30.44 -7.96 11.46
CA ILE A 451 29.22 -7.41 10.88
C ILE A 451 28.28 -8.56 10.50
N GLU A 452 27.01 -8.46 10.86
CA GLU A 452 26.01 -9.50 10.55
C GLU A 452 25.81 -9.63 9.04
N LYS A 453 25.80 -10.88 8.54
CA LYS A 453 25.70 -11.18 7.10
C LYS A 453 24.95 -12.49 6.88
N ALA A 454 23.94 -12.46 6.05
CA ALA A 454 23.31 -13.67 5.57
C ALA A 454 24.21 -14.43 4.59
N SER A 455 24.09 -15.77 4.58
CA SER A 455 24.86 -16.63 3.66
C SER A 455 24.35 -16.64 2.22
N ALA A 456 23.09 -16.21 2.01
CA ALA A 456 22.48 -16.04 0.70
C ALA A 456 21.77 -14.68 0.63
N ASN A 457 22.09 -13.89 -0.37
CA ASN A 457 21.52 -12.56 -0.60
C ASN A 457 21.23 -12.40 -2.09
N LEU A 458 19.98 -12.20 -2.47
CA LEU A 458 19.61 -11.81 -3.82
C LEU A 458 20.23 -10.45 -4.13
N ILE A 459 20.88 -10.32 -5.30
CA ILE A 459 21.50 -9.06 -5.72
C ILE A 459 20.91 -8.56 -7.03
N GLY A 460 20.32 -9.43 -7.83
CA GLY A 460 19.65 -9.09 -9.06
C GLY A 460 19.06 -10.31 -9.75
N PHE A 461 18.21 -10.05 -10.71
CA PHE A 461 17.55 -11.09 -11.49
C PHE A 461 17.17 -10.57 -12.88
N ALA A 462 16.92 -11.49 -13.80
CA ALA A 462 16.34 -11.17 -15.11
C ALA A 462 15.57 -12.38 -15.64
N LYS A 463 14.52 -12.12 -16.43
CA LYS A 463 13.69 -13.15 -17.03
C LYS A 463 13.92 -13.20 -18.54
N THR A 464 14.00 -14.42 -19.10
CA THR A 464 14.17 -14.59 -20.55
C THR A 464 12.90 -14.20 -21.32
N SER A 465 13.06 -13.93 -22.60
CA SER A 465 11.96 -14.06 -23.54
C SER A 465 11.44 -15.51 -23.59
N GLU A 466 10.33 -15.77 -24.30
CA GLU A 466 9.84 -17.13 -24.48
C GLU A 466 10.78 -17.93 -25.38
N LEU A 467 11.40 -18.97 -24.84
CA LEU A 467 12.34 -19.83 -25.54
C LEU A 467 11.64 -21.07 -26.08
N ALA A 468 11.69 -21.26 -27.41
CA ALA A 468 11.27 -22.52 -28.04
C ALA A 468 12.21 -23.68 -27.63
N PRO A 469 11.78 -24.96 -27.71
CA PRO A 469 12.63 -26.12 -27.49
C PRO A 469 13.95 -26.04 -28.26
N GLY A 470 15.08 -26.14 -27.54
CA GLY A 470 16.43 -26.04 -28.09
C GLY A 470 16.94 -24.62 -28.33
N ALA A 471 16.12 -23.58 -28.11
CA ALA A 471 16.56 -22.19 -28.22
C ALA A 471 17.35 -21.76 -27.00
N SER A 472 18.24 -20.81 -27.20
CA SER A 472 19.06 -20.20 -26.14
C SER A 472 18.99 -18.68 -26.19
N GLU A 473 19.13 -18.06 -25.04
CA GLU A 473 19.25 -16.60 -24.86
C GLU A 473 20.39 -16.29 -23.90
N ASN A 474 21.11 -15.21 -24.16
CA ASN A 474 22.08 -14.67 -23.22
C ASN A 474 21.41 -13.60 -22.37
N VAL A 475 21.42 -13.81 -21.06
CA VAL A 475 20.86 -12.92 -20.04
C VAL A 475 22.01 -12.27 -19.30
N THR A 476 21.95 -10.96 -19.11
CA THR A 476 22.95 -10.19 -18.37
C THR A 476 22.30 -9.54 -17.15
N VAL A 477 22.87 -9.78 -15.98
CA VAL A 477 22.50 -9.10 -14.74
C VAL A 477 23.65 -8.21 -14.30
N THR A 478 23.35 -6.96 -14.00
CA THR A 478 24.37 -5.96 -13.57
C THR A 478 23.99 -5.35 -12.22
N PHE A 479 25.00 -5.12 -11.39
CA PHE A 479 24.86 -4.44 -10.10
C PHE A 479 26.18 -3.76 -9.72
N LYS A 480 26.16 -2.82 -8.77
CA LYS A 480 27.37 -2.19 -8.25
C LYS A 480 28.03 -3.07 -7.19
N ALA A 481 29.35 -3.10 -7.13
CA ALA A 481 30.05 -3.81 -6.05
C ALA A 481 29.69 -3.27 -4.67
N GLU A 482 29.39 -1.97 -4.55
CA GLU A 482 28.94 -1.33 -3.32
C GLU A 482 27.58 -1.86 -2.81
N ASP A 483 26.76 -2.48 -3.68
CA ASP A 483 25.49 -3.09 -3.28
C ASP A 483 25.68 -4.37 -2.45
N MET A 484 26.88 -4.95 -2.45
CA MET A 484 27.27 -6.08 -1.61
C MET A 484 27.86 -5.65 -0.24
N ALA A 485 27.99 -4.34 0.01
CA ALA A 485 28.47 -3.83 1.29
C ALA A 485 27.44 -4.07 2.40
N SER A 486 27.90 -4.39 3.59
CA SER A 486 27.07 -4.51 4.79
C SER A 486 27.23 -3.29 5.67
N TYR A 487 26.16 -2.91 6.38
CA TYR A 487 26.19 -1.75 7.26
C TYR A 487 26.77 -2.11 8.63
N ASP A 488 27.85 -1.46 9.00
CA ASP A 488 28.58 -1.70 10.27
C ASP A 488 28.08 -0.77 11.37
N THR A 489 26.91 -1.07 11.95
CA THR A 489 26.27 -0.26 13.00
C THR A 489 27.18 0.02 14.18
N TYR A 490 27.91 -0.99 14.67
CA TYR A 490 28.63 -0.93 15.94
C TYR A 490 30.12 -0.63 15.79
N GLY A 491 30.64 -0.63 14.57
CA GLY A 491 32.06 -0.41 14.30
C GLY A 491 32.33 0.91 13.61
N LYS A 492 32.05 0.99 12.31
CA LYS A 492 32.34 2.17 11.46
C LYS A 492 31.20 3.15 11.38
N GLY A 493 29.95 2.73 11.70
CA GLY A 493 28.76 3.53 11.54
C GLY A 493 28.48 3.89 10.07
N CYS A 494 28.86 3.02 9.13
CA CYS A 494 28.64 3.21 7.69
C CYS A 494 28.72 1.86 6.95
N TYR A 495 28.45 1.86 5.64
CA TYR A 495 28.61 0.67 4.83
C TYR A 495 30.08 0.28 4.66
N VAL A 496 30.34 -1.03 4.73
CA VAL A 496 31.68 -1.61 4.54
C VAL A 496 31.60 -2.81 3.58
N LEU A 497 32.36 -2.76 2.50
CA LEU A 497 32.62 -3.92 1.68
C LEU A 497 33.93 -4.56 2.19
N GLU A 498 33.79 -5.59 3.06
CA GLU A 498 34.93 -6.21 3.71
C GLU A 498 35.77 -7.01 2.69
N LYS A 499 37.07 -7.06 2.96
CA LYS A 499 37.99 -7.89 2.18
C LYS A 499 37.63 -9.37 2.29
N GLY A 500 37.77 -10.08 1.19
CA GLY A 500 37.56 -11.54 1.16
C GLY A 500 36.92 -11.99 -0.15
N ASP A 501 36.53 -13.23 -0.16
CA ASP A 501 35.92 -13.88 -1.31
C ASP A 501 34.40 -13.76 -1.21
N TYR A 502 33.77 -13.08 -2.17
CA TYR A 502 32.34 -13.03 -2.39
C TYR A 502 32.00 -14.08 -3.43
N VAL A 503 31.20 -15.07 -3.06
CA VAL A 503 30.77 -16.11 -4.00
C VAL A 503 29.50 -15.60 -4.69
N ILE A 504 29.63 -15.21 -5.96
CA ILE A 504 28.51 -14.81 -6.80
C ILE A 504 28.01 -16.04 -7.52
N SER A 505 26.73 -16.35 -7.36
CA SER A 505 26.10 -17.56 -7.90
C SER A 505 24.86 -17.25 -8.74
N ILE A 506 24.56 -18.15 -9.68
CA ILE A 506 23.26 -18.26 -10.31
C ILE A 506 22.54 -19.44 -9.68
N ASN A 507 21.30 -19.23 -9.30
CA ASN A 507 20.53 -20.20 -8.54
C ASN A 507 19.19 -20.53 -9.24
N ALA A 508 18.65 -21.72 -8.93
CA ALA A 508 17.29 -22.11 -9.32
C ALA A 508 16.23 -21.62 -8.31
N ASP A 509 16.67 -21.35 -7.10
CA ASP A 509 15.94 -20.77 -5.96
C ASP A 509 16.97 -20.38 -4.89
N SER A 510 16.59 -19.77 -3.77
CA SER A 510 17.52 -19.32 -2.72
C SER A 510 18.48 -20.42 -2.22
N HIS A 511 18.06 -21.68 -2.29
CA HIS A 511 18.78 -22.84 -1.76
C HIS A 511 19.63 -23.57 -2.83
N THR A 512 19.13 -23.66 -4.06
CA THR A 512 19.71 -24.51 -5.11
C THR A 512 20.68 -23.74 -6.00
N VAL A 513 21.96 -23.79 -5.69
CA VAL A 513 23.01 -23.18 -6.51
C VAL A 513 23.25 -24.02 -7.78
N LEU A 514 23.21 -23.38 -8.96
CA LEU A 514 23.47 -24.00 -10.26
C LEU A 514 24.94 -23.88 -10.65
N ASP A 515 25.52 -22.68 -10.49
CA ASP A 515 26.93 -22.42 -10.78
C ASP A 515 27.38 -21.15 -10.03
N SER A 516 28.69 -20.96 -9.84
CA SER A 516 29.21 -19.84 -9.10
C SER A 516 30.62 -19.42 -9.52
N LYS A 517 30.96 -18.16 -9.25
CA LYS A 517 32.33 -17.63 -9.39
C LYS A 517 32.68 -16.73 -8.20
N VAL A 518 33.97 -16.75 -7.84
CA VAL A 518 34.48 -15.89 -6.77
C VAL A 518 34.83 -14.51 -7.31
N TYR A 519 34.32 -13.49 -6.65
CA TYR A 519 34.76 -12.11 -6.75
C TYR A 519 35.56 -11.74 -5.50
N ASN A 520 36.86 -11.45 -5.67
CA ASN A 520 37.75 -11.16 -4.55
C ASN A 520 37.91 -9.67 -4.30
N VAL A 521 37.57 -9.24 -3.09
CA VAL A 521 37.82 -7.89 -2.56
C VAL A 521 39.15 -7.89 -1.82
N ALA A 522 40.16 -7.22 -2.36
CA ALA A 522 41.54 -7.27 -1.88
C ALA A 522 41.76 -6.57 -0.53
N SER A 523 40.99 -5.55 -0.22
CA SER A 523 41.01 -4.78 1.04
C SER A 523 39.65 -4.24 1.36
N ASP A 524 39.41 -3.99 2.66
CA ASP A 524 38.16 -3.36 3.10
C ASP A 524 37.98 -2.02 2.38
N ILE A 525 36.75 -1.80 1.87
CA ILE A 525 36.30 -0.50 1.32
C ILE A 525 35.27 0.04 2.31
N VAL A 526 35.65 1.13 2.99
CA VAL A 526 34.78 1.82 3.95
C VAL A 526 34.12 2.99 3.25
N TYR A 527 32.80 3.02 3.26
CA TYR A 527 32.03 4.07 2.61
C TYR A 527 31.67 5.18 3.61
N ASP A 528 32.69 5.90 4.08
CA ASP A 528 32.57 7.03 5.01
C ASP A 528 32.51 8.39 4.29
N ALA A 529 32.55 9.49 5.05
CA ALA A 529 32.48 10.85 4.52
C ALA A 529 33.59 11.19 3.50
N SER A 530 34.72 10.44 3.52
CA SER A 530 35.82 10.64 2.55
C SER A 530 35.67 9.80 1.29
N ASN A 531 34.81 8.78 1.31
CA ASN A 531 34.62 7.80 0.24
C ASN A 531 33.19 7.21 0.32
N LYS A 532 32.16 8.04 0.13
CA LYS A 532 30.77 7.57 0.17
C LYS A 532 30.45 6.62 -1.02
N ARG A 533 29.39 5.83 -0.92
CA ARG A 533 28.89 5.03 -2.05
C ARG A 533 28.59 5.98 -3.23
N GLU A 534 28.84 5.52 -4.44
CA GLU A 534 28.57 6.31 -5.65
C GLU A 534 27.09 6.66 -5.77
N SER A 535 26.22 5.75 -5.34
CA SER A 535 24.75 5.90 -5.37
C SER A 535 24.19 6.87 -4.33
N ASP A 536 24.97 7.28 -3.31
CA ASP A 536 24.52 8.20 -2.26
C ASP A 536 24.87 9.66 -2.59
N VAL A 537 23.96 10.58 -2.27
CA VAL A 537 24.21 12.04 -2.36
C VAL A 537 25.02 12.51 -1.16
N GLU A 538 24.64 12.07 0.05
CA GLU A 538 25.41 12.25 1.28
C GLU A 538 25.84 10.89 1.83
N VAL A 539 26.81 10.87 2.73
CA VAL A 539 27.28 9.62 3.34
C VAL A 539 26.20 9.02 4.23
N ALA A 540 25.99 7.71 4.11
CA ALA A 540 25.14 6.98 5.06
C ALA A 540 25.91 6.75 6.37
N ASP A 541 25.47 7.36 7.46
CA ASP A 541 25.97 7.19 8.81
C ASP A 541 24.82 6.86 9.80
N ASN A 542 25.13 6.49 11.05
CA ASN A 542 24.08 6.12 12.03
C ASN A 542 23.08 7.26 12.22
N LYS A 543 21.81 7.00 11.92
CA LYS A 543 20.70 7.94 12.09
C LYS A 543 19.61 7.41 13.01
N PHE A 544 19.57 6.09 13.25
CA PHE A 544 18.50 5.40 13.96
C PHE A 544 18.93 4.81 15.32
N ASP A 545 19.98 5.30 15.95
CA ASP A 545 20.40 4.85 17.29
C ASP A 545 19.25 4.88 18.32
N PHE A 546 18.32 5.83 18.17
CA PHE A 546 17.13 5.94 19.02
C PHE A 546 16.11 4.82 18.82
N ALA A 547 16.20 4.07 17.72
CA ALA A 547 15.31 2.98 17.35
C ALA A 547 15.84 1.60 17.75
N GLU A 548 17.09 1.49 18.22
CA GLU A 548 17.68 0.23 18.61
C GLU A 548 17.00 -0.39 19.85
N GLY A 549 16.55 0.45 20.78
CA GLY A 549 15.84 0.01 21.96
C GLY A 549 16.72 -0.79 22.94
N ASN A 550 16.05 -1.54 23.81
CA ASN A 550 16.70 -2.50 24.71
C ASN A 550 16.37 -3.92 24.25
N VAL A 551 16.71 -4.22 22.98
CA VAL A 551 16.34 -5.45 22.30
C VAL A 551 17.59 -6.32 22.09
N THR A 552 17.49 -7.61 22.38
CA THR A 552 18.50 -8.60 21.96
C THR A 552 18.21 -9.01 20.53
N TYR A 553 19.07 -8.57 19.61
CA TYR A 553 18.95 -8.95 18.19
C TYR A 553 19.60 -10.28 17.91
N LEU A 554 19.01 -11.03 16.96
CA LEU A 554 19.55 -12.29 16.50
C LEU A 554 20.91 -12.08 15.85
N SER A 555 21.89 -12.87 16.27
CA SER A 555 23.25 -12.81 15.75
C SER A 555 23.71 -14.18 15.22
N ARG A 556 24.35 -14.14 14.06
CA ARG A 556 24.99 -15.33 13.46
C ARG A 556 26.19 -15.83 14.26
N ALA A 557 26.71 -15.02 15.19
CA ALA A 557 27.87 -15.38 16.00
C ALA A 557 27.68 -16.74 16.70
N ASP A 558 28.72 -17.56 16.65
CA ASP A 558 28.76 -18.90 17.22
C ASP A 558 27.58 -19.80 16.76
N GLY A 559 27.18 -19.67 15.49
CA GLY A 559 26.10 -20.46 14.89
C GLY A 559 24.73 -20.14 15.48
N PHE A 560 24.41 -18.87 15.66
CA PHE A 560 23.16 -18.39 16.26
C PHE A 560 22.99 -18.82 17.73
N ALA A 561 24.07 -18.80 18.51
CA ALA A 561 24.04 -19.24 19.90
C ALA A 561 22.98 -18.49 20.74
N ASN A 562 22.60 -17.27 20.36
CA ASN A 562 21.60 -16.47 21.05
C ASN A 562 20.15 -16.66 20.51
N TYR A 563 19.89 -17.61 19.61
CA TYR A 563 18.59 -17.78 18.96
C TYR A 563 17.42 -17.82 19.95
N ALA A 564 17.54 -18.70 20.95
CA ALA A 564 16.47 -18.89 21.93
C ALA A 564 16.21 -17.63 22.80
N GLU A 565 17.26 -16.84 23.07
CA GLU A 565 17.14 -15.57 23.82
C GLU A 565 16.54 -14.47 22.96
N ALA A 566 17.06 -14.25 21.75
CA ALA A 566 16.64 -13.19 20.85
C ALA A 566 15.19 -13.37 20.38
N THR A 567 14.78 -14.60 20.06
CA THR A 567 13.43 -14.90 19.56
C THR A 567 12.40 -15.17 20.66
N ALA A 568 12.76 -15.04 21.94
CA ALA A 568 11.82 -15.17 23.04
C ALA A 568 10.74 -14.08 22.98
N ALA A 569 9.55 -14.39 23.51
CA ALA A 569 8.50 -13.39 23.66
C ALA A 569 8.97 -12.25 24.57
N PRO A 570 8.56 -11.00 24.32
CA PRO A 570 8.90 -9.87 25.17
C PRO A 570 8.55 -10.14 26.64
N ALA A 571 9.52 -9.95 27.54
CA ALA A 571 9.34 -10.13 28.99
C ALA A 571 9.17 -8.79 29.73
N ASP A 572 9.64 -7.69 29.14
CA ASP A 572 9.54 -6.33 29.68
C ASP A 572 8.59 -5.51 28.83
N PHE A 573 7.60 -4.92 29.48
CA PHE A 573 6.56 -4.08 28.87
C PHE A 573 6.69 -2.62 29.33
N GLU A 574 7.85 -2.20 29.79
CA GLU A 574 8.12 -0.82 30.17
C GLU A 574 9.02 -0.14 29.13
N LEU A 575 8.59 1.01 28.64
CA LEU A 575 9.47 1.85 27.82
C LEU A 575 10.59 2.41 28.72
N PRO A 576 11.88 2.21 28.37
CA PRO A 576 12.99 2.75 29.13
C PRO A 576 12.89 4.26 29.35
N ALA A 577 13.26 4.73 30.54
CA ALA A 577 13.09 6.14 30.94
C ALA A 577 13.75 7.13 29.97
N GLN A 578 14.89 6.75 29.35
CA GLN A 578 15.59 7.58 28.38
C GLN A 578 14.75 7.72 27.08
N ALA A 579 14.22 6.63 26.56
CA ALA A 579 13.37 6.64 25.36
C ALA A 579 12.04 7.35 25.64
N LYS A 580 11.47 7.16 26.84
CA LYS A 580 10.26 7.84 27.29
C LYS A 580 10.42 9.36 27.38
N ALA A 581 11.59 9.85 27.78
CA ALA A 581 11.87 11.28 27.91
C ALA A 581 11.87 12.03 26.56
N THR A 582 12.06 11.31 25.46
CA THR A 582 12.06 11.84 24.09
C THR A 582 10.89 11.31 23.26
N PHE A 583 9.92 10.66 23.90
CA PHE A 583 8.66 10.27 23.26
C PHE A 583 7.72 11.46 23.18
N TYR A 584 7.24 11.76 21.99
CA TYR A 584 6.31 12.87 21.77
C TYR A 584 5.02 12.40 21.10
N ASN A 585 3.90 12.93 21.59
CA ASN A 585 2.62 12.96 20.93
C ASN A 585 1.97 14.36 21.10
N ASN A 586 0.72 14.54 20.71
CA ASN A 586 0.07 15.85 20.77
C ASN A 586 -0.18 16.36 22.22
N SER A 587 -0.02 15.50 23.25
CA SER A 587 -0.22 15.90 24.64
C SER A 587 0.97 16.62 25.28
N ASN A 588 2.16 16.44 24.72
CA ASN A 588 3.42 16.93 25.32
C ASN A 588 4.33 17.68 24.34
N TRP A 589 3.93 17.83 23.06
CA TRP A 589 4.71 18.57 22.08
C TRP A 589 4.23 20.02 21.96
N ASN A 590 5.17 20.97 21.88
CA ASN A 590 4.89 22.39 21.70
C ASN A 590 5.84 22.97 20.65
N PRO A 591 5.35 23.60 19.55
CA PRO A 591 6.20 24.13 18.49
C PRO A 591 7.22 25.17 18.94
N GLU A 592 6.93 25.96 19.98
CA GLU A 592 7.83 26.99 20.49
C GLU A 592 9.16 26.42 21.02
N ASP A 593 9.14 25.20 21.54
CA ASP A 593 10.32 24.53 22.10
C ASP A 593 11.30 24.05 21.03
N PHE A 594 10.86 24.00 19.78
CA PHE A 594 11.59 23.48 18.62
C PHE A 594 11.92 24.55 17.56
N ASN A 595 11.78 25.83 17.89
CA ASN A 595 12.15 26.90 16.99
C ASN A 595 13.67 27.09 16.94
N ASN A 596 14.20 27.20 15.72
CA ASN A 596 15.61 27.50 15.49
C ASN A 596 15.82 29.04 15.50
N ALA A 597 16.67 29.49 16.41
CA ALA A 597 16.96 30.94 16.56
C ALA A 597 17.71 31.56 15.37
N ASP A 598 18.35 30.73 14.54
CA ASP A 598 19.09 31.18 13.36
C ASP A 598 18.20 31.33 12.11
N ASP A 599 16.95 30.83 12.16
CA ASP A 599 16.04 30.96 11.04
C ASP A 599 15.63 32.41 10.78
N VAL A 600 15.54 32.76 9.50
CA VAL A 600 15.09 34.09 9.06
C VAL A 600 13.74 33.91 8.33
N ALA A 601 12.73 34.61 8.81
CA ALA A 601 11.39 34.55 8.23
C ALA A 601 11.43 34.96 6.72
N PRO A 602 10.92 34.12 5.84
CA PRO A 602 10.89 34.40 4.41
C PRO A 602 9.81 35.47 4.09
N THR A 603 9.94 36.07 2.91
CA THR A 603 8.91 36.97 2.37
C THR A 603 7.64 36.15 2.08
N THR A 604 6.46 36.72 2.40
CA THR A 604 5.14 36.14 2.10
C THR A 604 4.22 37.20 1.46
N GLY A 605 3.31 36.76 0.59
CA GLY A 605 2.27 37.61 -0.01
C GLY A 605 2.77 38.63 -1.03
N ALA A 606 3.98 38.45 -1.58
CA ALA A 606 4.54 39.32 -2.65
C ALA A 606 3.65 39.28 -3.91
N LYS A 607 3.75 40.34 -4.72
CA LYS A 607 2.96 40.50 -5.97
C LYS A 607 3.86 40.39 -7.20
N ASN A 608 4.59 39.30 -7.33
CA ASN A 608 5.54 39.04 -8.42
C ASN A 608 4.86 38.65 -9.74
N GLY A 609 3.58 38.23 -9.69
CA GLY A 609 2.77 37.90 -10.87
C GLY A 609 3.11 36.56 -11.54
N LEU A 610 3.95 35.74 -10.91
CA LEU A 610 4.31 34.42 -11.40
C LEU A 610 3.18 33.40 -11.18
N LYS A 611 3.05 32.46 -12.10
CA LYS A 611 2.06 31.39 -12.01
C LYS A 611 2.77 30.02 -11.98
N LEU A 612 2.16 29.02 -11.35
CA LEU A 612 2.79 27.69 -11.23
C LEU A 612 3.11 27.06 -12.59
N LYS A 613 2.28 27.32 -13.61
CA LYS A 613 2.55 26.89 -15.00
C LYS A 613 3.88 27.43 -15.56
N ASP A 614 4.38 28.56 -15.03
CA ASP A 614 5.63 29.18 -15.47
C ASP A 614 6.85 28.48 -14.81
N MET A 615 6.59 27.60 -13.82
CA MET A 615 7.59 26.81 -13.09
C MET A 615 7.73 25.37 -13.60
N VAL A 616 6.93 24.97 -14.60
CA VAL A 616 7.01 23.63 -15.21
C VAL A 616 8.39 23.43 -15.83
N GLY A 617 9.09 22.33 -15.43
CA GLY A 617 10.44 22.01 -15.90
C GLY A 617 11.55 22.90 -15.36
N VAL A 618 11.25 23.81 -14.44
CA VAL A 618 12.30 24.58 -13.75
C VAL A 618 12.96 23.69 -12.71
N ASP A 619 14.32 23.62 -12.75
CA ASP A 619 15.09 22.83 -11.79
C ASP A 619 14.71 23.16 -10.34
N TYR A 620 14.66 22.13 -9.48
CA TYR A 620 14.26 22.29 -8.09
C TYR A 620 15.10 23.34 -7.34
N ASN A 621 16.40 23.45 -7.65
CA ASN A 621 17.33 24.35 -7.00
C ASN A 621 17.46 25.73 -7.71
N ASP A 622 16.66 25.98 -8.75
CA ASP A 622 16.67 27.28 -9.44
C ASP A 622 16.13 28.39 -8.55
N ALA A 623 16.83 29.53 -8.52
CA ALA A 623 16.43 30.69 -7.71
C ALA A 623 15.08 31.32 -8.10
N GLN A 624 14.51 30.96 -9.25
CA GLN A 624 13.15 31.40 -9.62
C GLN A 624 12.09 30.92 -8.62
N TRP A 625 12.33 29.76 -7.97
CA TRP A 625 11.43 29.24 -6.93
C TRP A 625 11.30 30.21 -5.75
N ASP A 626 12.37 30.94 -5.38
CA ASP A 626 12.29 31.91 -4.29
C ASP A 626 11.30 33.04 -4.59
N ALA A 627 11.42 33.65 -5.76
CA ALA A 627 10.51 34.73 -6.18
C ALA A 627 9.07 34.20 -6.37
N PHE A 628 8.89 32.95 -6.78
CA PHE A 628 7.58 32.35 -6.93
C PHE A 628 6.93 32.07 -5.55
N LEU A 629 7.65 31.49 -4.63
CA LEU A 629 7.18 31.13 -3.29
C LEU A 629 6.91 32.38 -2.41
N ASP A 630 7.64 33.49 -2.63
CA ASP A 630 7.39 34.75 -1.95
C ASP A 630 5.95 35.25 -2.10
N GLN A 631 5.25 34.82 -3.14
CA GLN A 631 3.85 35.18 -3.40
C GLN A 631 2.83 34.46 -2.52
N LEU A 632 3.19 33.32 -1.94
CA LEU A 632 2.31 32.60 -1.05
C LEU A 632 2.05 33.40 0.21
N THR A 633 0.79 33.50 0.59
CA THR A 633 0.41 33.97 1.93
C THR A 633 0.54 32.81 2.93
N VAL A 634 0.60 33.12 4.21
CA VAL A 634 0.59 32.10 5.28
C VAL A 634 -0.66 31.21 5.16
N SER A 635 -1.81 31.82 4.82
CA SER A 635 -3.05 31.06 4.60
C SER A 635 -2.99 30.14 3.37
N ASP A 636 -2.29 30.53 2.29
CA ASP A 636 -2.09 29.67 1.12
C ASP A 636 -1.22 28.46 1.50
N MET A 637 -0.16 28.69 2.27
CA MET A 637 0.73 27.63 2.75
C MET A 637 0.00 26.67 3.70
N ASP A 638 -0.72 27.20 4.68
CA ASP A 638 -1.51 26.40 5.61
C ASP A 638 -2.54 25.51 4.88
N SER A 639 -3.25 26.07 3.89
CA SER A 639 -4.22 25.29 3.11
C SER A 639 -3.58 24.14 2.30
N LEU A 640 -2.40 24.37 1.72
CA LEU A 640 -1.65 23.36 0.98
C LEU A 640 -1.20 22.22 1.91
N ILE A 641 -0.77 22.53 3.11
CA ILE A 641 -0.29 21.59 4.12
C ILE A 641 -1.46 20.82 4.75
N ALA A 642 -2.52 21.53 5.15
CA ALA A 642 -3.61 20.99 5.95
C ALA A 642 -4.56 20.08 5.19
N LEU A 643 -4.77 20.28 3.88
CA LEU A 643 -5.90 19.73 3.13
C LEU A 643 -5.45 18.84 1.95
N GLY A 644 -4.45 17.99 2.19
CA GLY A 644 -3.86 17.10 1.18
C GLY A 644 -4.61 15.78 0.95
N GLY A 645 -5.80 15.59 1.56
CA GLY A 645 -6.53 14.34 1.44
C GLY A 645 -7.12 14.13 0.05
N TYR A 646 -6.62 13.13 -0.68
CA TYR A 646 -7.01 12.76 -2.05
C TYR A 646 -6.85 13.89 -3.07
N GLN A 647 -5.98 14.83 -2.77
CA GLN A 647 -5.75 16.02 -3.61
C GLN A 647 -4.51 16.79 -3.18
N SER A 648 -4.09 17.71 -4.04
CA SER A 648 -3.45 18.95 -3.61
C SER A 648 -4.32 20.13 -4.00
N VAL A 649 -4.67 20.99 -3.02
CA VAL A 649 -5.68 22.03 -3.20
C VAL A 649 -5.28 23.10 -4.22
N ALA A 650 -6.27 23.75 -4.83
CA ALA A 650 -6.06 24.91 -5.69
C ALA A 650 -5.60 26.15 -4.91
N VAL A 651 -4.67 26.91 -5.46
CA VAL A 651 -4.21 28.21 -4.91
C VAL A 651 -4.32 29.26 -6.00
N SER A 652 -5.39 30.03 -5.95
CA SER A 652 -5.72 30.98 -7.03
C SER A 652 -4.72 32.14 -7.19
N SER A 653 -4.06 32.57 -6.11
CA SER A 653 -3.04 33.61 -6.11
C SER A 653 -1.89 33.33 -7.07
N ILE A 654 -1.45 32.09 -7.13
CA ILE A 654 -0.36 31.59 -7.99
C ILE A 654 -0.86 30.75 -9.18
N GLY A 655 -2.17 30.68 -9.40
CA GLY A 655 -2.76 29.91 -10.50
C GLY A 655 -2.53 28.40 -10.41
N LYS A 656 -2.35 27.86 -9.18
CA LYS A 656 -2.30 26.40 -8.96
C LYS A 656 -3.70 25.81 -9.11
N VAL A 657 -3.82 24.82 -9.98
CA VAL A 657 -5.05 24.01 -10.10
C VAL A 657 -5.13 22.97 -8.98
N GLN A 658 -6.32 22.48 -8.68
CA GLN A 658 -6.49 21.28 -7.86
C GLN A 658 -5.95 20.07 -8.64
N ALA A 659 -5.12 19.25 -8.01
CA ALA A 659 -4.76 17.96 -8.53
C ALA A 659 -5.45 16.86 -7.69
N ILE A 660 -5.97 15.82 -8.33
CA ILE A 660 -6.71 14.74 -7.67
C ILE A 660 -5.77 13.56 -7.49
N ASP A 661 -5.79 12.99 -6.30
CA ASP A 661 -5.04 11.78 -5.94
C ASP A 661 -6.02 10.66 -5.54
N CYS A 662 -5.67 9.41 -5.80
CA CYS A 662 -6.55 8.27 -5.53
C CYS A 662 -5.81 7.11 -4.87
N ASP A 663 -6.58 6.33 -4.08
CA ASP A 663 -6.18 5.05 -3.53
C ASP A 663 -6.07 3.94 -4.58
N GLY A 664 -5.45 2.86 -4.16
CA GLY A 664 -5.51 1.54 -4.75
C GLY A 664 -4.16 1.03 -5.26
N PRO A 665 -3.42 0.20 -4.50
CA PRO A 665 -2.20 -0.43 -4.99
C PRO A 665 -2.40 -1.28 -6.25
N ALA A 666 -3.51 -1.99 -6.38
CA ALA A 666 -3.82 -2.82 -7.55
C ALA A 666 -4.80 -2.16 -8.55
N SER A 667 -5.27 -0.94 -8.28
CA SER A 667 -6.25 -0.23 -9.12
C SER A 667 -6.26 1.25 -8.77
N ILE A 668 -7.02 2.05 -9.49
CA ILE A 668 -7.37 3.41 -9.06
C ILE A 668 -8.78 3.39 -8.50
N ASN A 669 -8.93 3.80 -7.24
CA ASN A 669 -10.21 3.85 -6.54
C ASN A 669 -10.51 5.29 -6.10
N ASN A 670 -11.48 5.93 -6.76
CA ASN A 670 -11.95 7.24 -6.32
C ASN A 670 -13.00 7.09 -5.22
N ASN A 671 -12.59 7.33 -3.99
CA ASN A 671 -13.43 7.16 -2.80
C ASN A 671 -14.67 8.08 -2.78
N PHE A 672 -14.68 9.19 -3.53
CA PHE A 672 -15.76 10.17 -3.56
C PHE A 672 -16.79 9.88 -4.63
N THR A 673 -16.34 9.59 -5.85
CA THR A 673 -17.24 9.31 -6.99
C THR A 673 -17.63 7.85 -7.09
N LYS A 674 -16.92 6.96 -6.36
CA LYS A 674 -17.01 5.50 -6.45
C LYS A 674 -16.72 4.97 -7.85
N GLN A 675 -16.00 5.74 -8.64
CA GLN A 675 -15.46 5.27 -9.91
C GLN A 675 -14.14 4.56 -9.61
N GLY A 676 -13.86 3.53 -10.40
CA GLY A 676 -12.63 2.78 -10.27
C GLY A 676 -12.11 2.35 -11.63
N SER A 677 -10.85 1.92 -11.64
CA SER A 677 -10.21 1.31 -12.80
C SER A 677 -10.36 -0.21 -12.80
N ILE A 678 -9.83 -0.86 -13.84
CA ILE A 678 -9.57 -2.31 -13.80
C ILE A 678 -8.67 -2.62 -12.61
N GLY A 679 -9.00 -3.67 -11.88
CA GLY A 679 -8.19 -4.19 -10.78
C GLY A 679 -7.21 -5.25 -11.26
N PHE A 680 -5.93 -4.98 -11.07
CA PHE A 680 -4.83 -5.89 -11.39
C PHE A 680 -4.65 -6.96 -10.32
N PRO A 681 -3.87 -8.01 -10.60
CA PRO A 681 -3.41 -8.93 -9.60
C PRO A 681 -2.70 -8.22 -8.44
N SER A 682 -2.71 -8.83 -7.27
CA SER A 682 -2.02 -8.32 -6.08
C SER A 682 -0.52 -8.09 -6.32
N ALA A 683 0.12 -7.24 -5.52
CA ALA A 683 1.57 -7.01 -5.61
C ALA A 683 2.37 -8.32 -5.49
N VAL A 684 1.91 -9.25 -4.65
CA VAL A 684 2.44 -10.62 -4.54
C VAL A 684 2.46 -11.36 -5.89
N MET A 685 1.36 -11.29 -6.64
CA MET A 685 1.29 -11.92 -7.97
C MET A 685 2.18 -11.22 -8.98
N ILE A 686 2.26 -9.88 -8.92
CA ILE A 686 3.16 -9.09 -9.78
C ILE A 686 4.61 -9.46 -9.47
N ALA A 687 4.99 -9.54 -8.20
CA ALA A 687 6.34 -9.95 -7.79
C ALA A 687 6.68 -11.38 -8.22
N ALA A 688 5.70 -12.30 -8.10
CA ALA A 688 5.87 -13.70 -8.49
C ALA A 688 6.12 -13.90 -10.00
N THR A 689 5.90 -12.87 -10.82
CA THR A 689 6.33 -12.89 -12.22
C THR A 689 7.85 -12.83 -12.37
N TRP A 690 8.57 -12.23 -11.43
CA TRP A 690 10.01 -11.92 -11.56
C TRP A 690 10.33 -11.21 -12.88
N ASN A 691 9.42 -10.39 -13.35
CA ASN A 691 9.48 -9.70 -14.64
C ASN A 691 9.25 -8.20 -14.47
N THR A 692 10.33 -7.45 -14.49
CA THR A 692 10.30 -5.98 -14.31
C THR A 692 9.58 -5.26 -15.45
N ASP A 693 9.58 -5.82 -16.68
CA ASP A 693 8.84 -5.25 -17.80
C ASP A 693 7.31 -5.29 -17.54
N LEU A 694 6.79 -6.39 -16.95
CA LEU A 694 5.38 -6.47 -16.58
C LEU A 694 5.03 -5.51 -15.43
N ALA A 695 5.96 -5.28 -14.50
CA ALA A 695 5.75 -4.28 -13.46
C ALA A 695 5.72 -2.85 -14.04
N HIS A 696 6.56 -2.55 -15.02
CA HIS A 696 6.54 -1.29 -15.76
C HIS A 696 5.26 -1.12 -16.57
N ASP A 697 4.83 -2.16 -17.28
CA ASP A 697 3.58 -2.16 -18.05
C ASP A 697 2.36 -1.96 -17.13
N PHE A 698 2.38 -2.57 -15.94
CA PHE A 698 1.37 -2.33 -14.90
C PHE A 698 1.32 -0.86 -14.50
N GLY A 699 2.45 -0.24 -14.18
CA GLY A 699 2.55 1.19 -13.86
C GLY A 699 2.05 2.08 -15.00
N THR A 700 2.46 1.76 -16.24
CA THR A 700 2.00 2.45 -17.45
C THR A 700 0.49 2.35 -17.63
N SER A 701 -0.09 1.18 -17.40
CA SER A 701 -1.54 0.99 -17.51
C SER A 701 -2.31 1.75 -16.41
N ILE A 702 -1.80 1.75 -15.19
CA ILE A 702 -2.32 2.59 -14.09
C ILE A 702 -2.29 4.07 -14.51
N GLY A 703 -1.16 4.55 -15.04
CA GLY A 703 -1.01 5.94 -15.47
C GLY A 703 -2.01 6.35 -16.56
N LYS A 704 -2.22 5.49 -17.57
CA LYS A 704 -3.22 5.74 -18.62
C LYS A 704 -4.66 5.78 -18.10
N MET A 705 -5.01 4.87 -17.20
CA MET A 705 -6.33 4.87 -16.57
C MET A 705 -6.50 6.07 -15.62
N ALA A 706 -5.43 6.50 -14.95
CA ALA A 706 -5.40 7.71 -14.14
C ALA A 706 -5.67 8.95 -14.99
N ASP A 707 -5.08 9.04 -16.19
CA ASP A 707 -5.33 10.13 -17.14
C ASP A 707 -6.79 10.18 -17.56
N ASP A 708 -7.37 9.04 -17.93
CA ASP A 708 -8.81 8.92 -18.26
C ASP A 708 -9.72 9.36 -17.09
N MET A 709 -9.28 9.14 -15.86
CA MET A 709 -10.03 9.45 -14.63
C MET A 709 -9.73 10.84 -14.06
N ASP A 710 -8.88 11.64 -14.71
CA ASP A 710 -8.41 12.94 -14.27
C ASP A 710 -7.66 12.90 -12.92
N VAL A 711 -6.89 11.82 -12.70
CA VAL A 711 -6.10 11.57 -11.49
C VAL A 711 -4.63 11.89 -11.76
N SER A 712 -3.99 12.67 -10.88
CA SER A 712 -2.59 13.09 -11.01
C SER A 712 -1.65 12.36 -10.04
N GLY A 713 -2.18 11.84 -8.93
CA GLY A 713 -1.42 11.10 -7.93
C GLY A 713 -2.04 9.74 -7.62
N TRP A 714 -1.19 8.77 -7.44
CA TRP A 714 -1.55 7.39 -7.12
C TRP A 714 -0.94 6.98 -5.78
N TYR A 715 -1.78 6.66 -4.76
CA TYR A 715 -1.32 6.22 -3.43
C TYR A 715 -0.80 4.79 -3.46
N ALA A 716 0.26 4.58 -4.20
CA ALA A 716 0.97 3.33 -4.42
C ALA A 716 2.30 3.58 -5.19
N PRO A 717 3.13 2.53 -5.38
CA PRO A 717 3.02 1.16 -4.87
C PRO A 717 3.31 1.06 -3.36
N ALA A 718 2.77 0.01 -2.73
CA ALA A 718 3.11 -0.36 -1.37
C ALA A 718 4.23 -1.42 -1.41
N MET A 719 5.26 -1.30 -0.55
CA MET A 719 6.46 -2.11 -0.69
C MET A 719 7.17 -2.46 0.63
N ASN A 720 6.41 -2.47 1.73
CA ASN A 720 6.94 -2.95 3.00
C ASN A 720 7.35 -4.42 2.89
N ILE A 721 8.16 -4.89 3.81
CA ILE A 721 8.70 -6.25 3.78
C ILE A 721 7.70 -7.25 4.39
N HIS A 722 7.59 -8.44 3.80
CA HIS A 722 6.88 -9.57 4.39
C HIS A 722 7.69 -10.12 5.58
N ARG A 723 7.74 -9.34 6.67
CA ARG A 723 8.44 -9.70 7.90
C ARG A 723 7.85 -10.95 8.55
N SER A 724 6.53 -11.07 8.50
CA SER A 724 5.76 -12.20 9.02
C SER A 724 4.70 -12.63 8.02
N ALA A 725 4.48 -13.93 7.89
CA ALA A 725 3.39 -14.47 7.09
C ALA A 725 2.01 -14.01 7.60
N PHE A 726 1.89 -13.61 8.87
CA PHE A 726 0.63 -13.18 9.48
C PHE A 726 0.27 -11.72 9.23
N ALA A 727 1.13 -10.91 8.61
CA ALA A 727 0.82 -9.52 8.34
C ALA A 727 -0.34 -9.37 7.34
N GLY A 728 -1.35 -8.58 7.73
CA GLY A 728 -2.62 -8.48 7.01
C GLY A 728 -2.50 -7.85 5.62
N ARG A 729 -1.53 -6.96 5.43
CA ARG A 729 -1.31 -6.24 4.17
C ARG A 729 -0.24 -6.86 3.27
N ASN A 730 0.27 -8.05 3.55
CA ASN A 730 1.22 -8.73 2.64
C ASN A 730 0.68 -8.81 1.20
N PHE A 731 -0.63 -8.90 0.99
CA PHE A 731 -1.22 -8.96 -0.35
C PHE A 731 -0.87 -7.76 -1.24
N GLU A 732 -0.63 -6.58 -0.67
CA GLU A 732 -0.29 -5.35 -1.39
C GLU A 732 1.19 -4.99 -1.34
N TYR A 733 1.99 -5.76 -0.59
CA TYR A 733 3.44 -5.69 -0.56
C TYR A 733 4.03 -6.76 -1.47
N TYR A 734 5.29 -6.60 -1.89
CA TYR A 734 5.82 -7.46 -2.96
C TYR A 734 6.43 -8.76 -2.46
N SER A 735 7.24 -8.74 -1.37
CA SER A 735 8.08 -9.89 -1.00
C SER A 735 8.72 -9.75 0.38
N GLU A 736 9.28 -10.85 0.89
CA GLU A 736 10.21 -10.87 2.02
C GLU A 736 11.60 -10.29 1.68
N ASP A 737 11.91 -10.11 0.37
CA ASP A 737 13.20 -9.60 -0.10
C ASP A 737 13.12 -8.16 -0.60
N GLY A 738 14.00 -7.29 -0.09
CA GLY A 738 14.02 -5.86 -0.44
C GLY A 738 14.50 -5.57 -1.85
N VAL A 739 15.34 -6.42 -2.46
CA VAL A 739 15.84 -6.23 -3.83
C VAL A 739 14.74 -6.55 -4.84
N LEU A 740 14.04 -7.67 -4.65
CA LEU A 740 12.88 -8.02 -5.49
C LEU A 740 11.77 -6.97 -5.36
N SER A 741 11.40 -6.62 -4.11
CA SER A 741 10.37 -5.61 -3.84
C SER A 741 10.70 -4.27 -4.48
N GLY A 742 11.92 -3.79 -4.30
CA GLY A 742 12.37 -2.52 -4.86
C GLY A 742 12.44 -2.51 -6.38
N ALA A 743 12.92 -3.58 -7.01
CA ALA A 743 12.97 -3.69 -8.46
C ALA A 743 11.57 -3.65 -9.09
N MET A 744 10.61 -4.39 -8.52
CA MET A 744 9.23 -4.41 -9.03
C MET A 744 8.53 -3.07 -8.79
N ALA A 745 8.66 -2.50 -7.60
CA ALA A 745 8.05 -1.22 -7.25
C ALA A 745 8.64 -0.06 -8.08
N ALA A 746 9.97 0.00 -8.27
CA ALA A 746 10.61 1.04 -9.06
C ALA A 746 10.12 1.03 -10.52
N ASN A 747 9.97 -0.14 -11.13
CA ASN A 747 9.45 -0.25 -12.50
C ASN A 747 7.97 0.17 -12.58
N ALA A 748 7.14 -0.16 -11.59
CA ALA A 748 5.76 0.33 -11.55
C ALA A 748 5.69 1.87 -11.40
N ILE A 749 6.57 2.47 -10.59
CA ILE A 749 6.69 3.92 -10.45
C ILE A 749 7.11 4.56 -11.78
N MET A 750 8.15 4.04 -12.43
CA MET A 750 8.60 4.55 -13.73
C MET A 750 7.46 4.57 -14.75
N GLY A 751 6.75 3.45 -14.89
CA GLY A 751 5.62 3.35 -15.83
C GLY A 751 4.51 4.37 -15.56
N SER A 752 4.16 4.63 -14.30
CA SER A 752 3.15 5.63 -13.94
C SER A 752 3.63 7.06 -14.15
N GLN A 753 4.88 7.36 -13.77
CA GLN A 753 5.48 8.69 -13.93
C GLN A 753 5.68 9.08 -15.41
N GLU A 754 5.97 8.13 -16.28
CA GLU A 754 6.01 8.35 -17.74
C GLU A 754 4.67 8.83 -18.32
N GLN A 755 3.55 8.55 -17.64
CA GLN A 755 2.22 9.07 -17.97
C GLN A 755 1.89 10.38 -17.21
N GLY A 756 2.87 10.94 -16.48
CA GLY A 756 2.72 12.17 -15.69
C GLY A 756 1.97 11.99 -14.37
N VAL A 757 1.78 10.76 -13.91
CA VAL A 757 1.17 10.45 -12.63
C VAL A 757 2.23 10.17 -11.59
N TYR A 758 2.33 11.03 -10.55
CA TYR A 758 3.25 10.79 -9.45
C TYR A 758 2.73 9.67 -8.56
N ALA A 759 3.63 8.77 -8.19
CA ALA A 759 3.36 7.61 -7.35
C ALA A 759 3.82 7.87 -5.92
N PHE A 760 2.93 7.68 -4.94
CA PHE A 760 3.28 7.78 -3.53
C PHE A 760 3.76 6.42 -3.04
N MET A 761 5.08 6.17 -3.09
CA MET A 761 5.62 4.95 -2.50
C MET A 761 5.29 4.89 -1.00
N LYS A 762 4.80 3.73 -0.55
CA LYS A 762 4.24 3.57 0.82
C LYS A 762 4.54 2.19 1.41
N HIS A 763 4.43 2.02 2.74
CA HIS A 763 4.30 3.04 3.79
C HIS A 763 5.67 3.26 4.42
N PHE A 764 6.19 4.44 4.31
CA PHE A 764 7.57 4.79 4.65
C PHE A 764 7.72 5.18 6.11
N ALA A 765 8.25 4.30 7.01
CA ALA A 765 8.76 2.95 6.81
C ALA A 765 8.47 2.07 8.04
N LEU A 766 8.87 0.78 7.98
CA LEU A 766 8.73 -0.20 9.07
C LEU A 766 7.26 -0.46 9.50
N ASN A 767 6.32 -0.45 8.57
CA ASN A 767 4.91 -0.77 8.81
C ASN A 767 4.61 -2.20 8.33
N ASP A 768 5.12 -3.20 9.06
CA ASP A 768 5.09 -4.61 8.65
C ASP A 768 4.10 -5.45 9.48
N GLN A 769 3.18 -4.79 10.19
CA GLN A 769 1.99 -5.37 10.83
C GLN A 769 0.88 -4.33 10.94
N GLU A 770 -0.37 -4.80 11.00
CA GLU A 770 -1.56 -3.96 11.13
C GLU A 770 -1.97 -3.71 12.58
N THR A 771 -1.69 -4.67 13.46
CA THR A 771 -2.02 -4.59 14.89
C THR A 771 -1.33 -3.39 15.53
N ASN A 772 -2.12 -2.51 16.14
CA ASN A 772 -1.69 -1.27 16.82
C ASN A 772 -1.03 -0.21 15.92
N ARG A 773 -0.98 -0.35 14.60
CA ARG A 773 -0.29 0.62 13.71
C ARG A 773 -0.73 2.07 13.93
N CYS A 774 -2.05 2.32 14.13
CA CYS A 774 -2.60 3.64 14.42
C CYS A 774 -2.57 4.02 15.91
N GLY A 775 -2.09 3.14 16.79
CA GLY A 775 -2.06 3.28 18.24
C GLY A 775 -0.69 3.62 18.82
N MET A 776 0.12 4.39 18.11
CA MET A 776 1.49 4.73 18.52
C MET A 776 2.36 3.47 18.68
N LEU A 777 2.39 2.61 17.68
CA LEU A 777 3.19 1.39 17.63
C LEU A 777 4.67 1.73 17.48
N CYS A 778 5.46 1.55 18.53
CA CYS A 778 6.92 1.68 18.52
C CYS A 778 7.56 0.45 17.89
N THR A 779 8.15 0.59 16.70
CA THR A 779 8.92 -0.46 16.01
C THR A 779 10.40 -0.34 16.39
N TRP A 780 10.91 -1.32 17.12
CA TRP A 780 12.32 -1.36 17.53
C TRP A 780 13.14 -2.23 16.59
N SER A 781 14.19 -1.65 16.00
CA SER A 781 15.09 -2.33 15.09
C SER A 781 16.48 -1.68 15.12
N ASN A 782 17.53 -2.43 14.84
CA ASN A 782 18.86 -1.87 14.73
C ASN A 782 19.09 -1.19 13.37
N GLU A 783 20.08 -0.31 13.31
CA GLU A 783 20.44 0.48 12.12
C GLU A 783 20.64 -0.40 10.88
N GLN A 784 21.39 -1.51 11.00
CA GLN A 784 21.68 -2.41 9.88
C GLN A 784 20.41 -2.99 9.28
N ALA A 785 19.51 -3.51 10.10
CA ALA A 785 18.24 -4.09 9.63
C ALA A 785 17.34 -3.01 9.01
N ILE A 786 17.25 -1.83 9.61
CA ILE A 786 16.50 -0.70 9.05
C ILE A 786 16.98 -0.43 7.62
N ARG A 787 18.30 -0.31 7.39
CA ARG A 787 18.88 0.06 6.11
C ARG A 787 18.88 -1.05 5.07
N GLU A 788 19.30 -2.27 5.46
CA GLU A 788 19.50 -3.37 4.51
C GLU A 788 18.23 -4.14 4.17
N ILE A 789 17.21 -4.07 5.05
CA ILE A 789 15.95 -4.81 4.89
C ILE A 789 14.80 -3.83 4.63
N TYR A 790 14.41 -3.05 5.63
CA TYR A 790 13.14 -2.31 5.62
C TYR A 790 13.15 -1.05 4.75
N LEU A 791 14.29 -0.38 4.60
CA LEU A 791 14.45 0.78 3.73
C LEU A 791 14.90 0.42 2.31
N LYS A 792 15.39 -0.81 2.09
CA LYS A 792 15.98 -1.22 0.81
C LYS A 792 15.05 -1.03 -0.40
N PRO A 793 13.77 -1.43 -0.37
CA PRO A 793 12.88 -1.22 -1.52
C PRO A 793 12.63 0.26 -1.81
N PHE A 794 12.53 1.10 -0.77
CA PHE A 794 12.32 2.55 -0.93
C PHE A 794 13.57 3.25 -1.49
N GLU A 795 14.77 2.86 -1.00
CA GLU A 795 16.05 3.33 -1.54
C GLU A 795 16.13 3.11 -3.05
N GLN A 796 15.77 1.91 -3.52
CA GLN A 796 15.77 1.58 -4.94
C GLN A 796 14.76 2.42 -5.73
N CYS A 797 13.57 2.68 -5.20
CA CYS A 797 12.58 3.53 -5.87
C CYS A 797 13.04 4.98 -6.01
N VAL A 798 13.75 5.53 -5.02
CA VAL A 798 14.32 6.88 -5.13
C VAL A 798 15.43 6.90 -6.16
N LYS A 799 16.39 5.95 -6.06
CA LYS A 799 17.62 5.98 -6.87
C LYS A 799 17.42 5.51 -8.30
N ALA A 800 16.55 4.51 -8.55
CA ALA A 800 16.35 3.96 -9.88
C ALA A 800 15.16 4.57 -10.63
N ALA A 801 14.08 4.94 -9.93
CA ALA A 801 12.86 5.43 -10.55
C ALA A 801 12.65 6.95 -10.41
N ASP A 802 13.56 7.67 -9.73
CA ASP A 802 13.40 9.10 -9.45
C ASP A 802 11.99 9.41 -8.92
N CYS A 803 11.58 8.67 -7.88
CA CYS A 803 10.26 8.80 -7.29
C CYS A 803 10.06 10.19 -6.69
N HIS A 804 8.91 10.83 -6.97
CA HIS A 804 8.64 12.22 -6.55
C HIS A 804 7.59 12.35 -5.44
N ALA A 805 7.05 11.24 -4.91
CA ALA A 805 6.09 11.31 -3.84
C ALA A 805 6.24 10.11 -2.87
N VAL A 806 6.02 10.38 -1.59
CA VAL A 806 6.12 9.40 -0.50
C VAL A 806 4.91 9.54 0.41
N MET A 807 4.37 8.41 0.87
CA MET A 807 3.43 8.37 1.98
C MET A 807 4.13 7.79 3.21
N SER A 808 4.25 8.59 4.28
CA SER A 808 4.81 8.11 5.54
C SER A 808 3.87 7.12 6.23
N SER A 809 4.41 6.24 7.07
CA SER A 809 3.64 5.21 7.78
C SER A 809 3.03 5.72 9.09
N PHE A 810 2.09 4.93 9.67
CA PHE A 810 1.45 5.27 10.95
C PHE A 810 2.32 5.01 12.18
N ASN A 811 3.20 4.00 12.12
CA ASN A 811 3.98 3.55 13.26
C ASN A 811 5.07 4.56 13.68
N TYR A 812 5.60 4.32 14.86
CA TYR A 812 6.81 4.98 15.35
C TYR A 812 8.02 4.11 14.99
N ILE A 813 9.09 4.72 14.52
CA ILE A 813 10.43 4.12 14.44
C ILE A 813 11.07 4.37 15.78
N GLY A 814 11.35 3.31 16.53
CA GLY A 814 11.67 3.46 17.95
C GLY A 814 10.60 4.28 18.68
N ASN A 815 10.97 5.41 19.23
CA ASN A 815 10.09 6.31 19.98
C ASN A 815 9.62 7.53 19.17
N THR A 816 9.81 7.56 17.83
CA THR A 816 9.53 8.73 16.98
C THR A 816 8.56 8.35 15.86
N TYR A 817 7.43 9.06 15.76
CA TYR A 817 6.44 8.85 14.70
C TYR A 817 7.09 9.02 13.30
N ALA A 818 6.90 8.06 12.41
CA ALA A 818 7.57 8.03 11.10
C ALA A 818 7.32 9.29 10.26
N GLY A 819 6.08 9.82 10.26
CA GLY A 819 5.74 11.07 9.57
C GLY A 819 6.38 12.33 10.17
N ASN A 820 6.99 12.23 11.33
CA ASN A 820 7.68 13.31 12.05
C ASN A 820 9.14 12.96 12.36
N CYS A 821 9.70 11.97 11.68
CA CYS A 821 11.06 11.49 11.92
C CYS A 821 12.07 12.18 10.99
N SER A 822 12.76 13.23 11.47
CA SER A 822 13.74 13.97 10.67
C SER A 822 14.88 13.08 10.17
N ALA A 823 15.34 12.12 11.00
CA ALA A 823 16.34 11.15 10.59
C ALA A 823 15.92 10.35 9.34
N LEU A 824 14.62 9.95 9.28
CA LEU A 824 14.07 9.23 8.13
C LEU A 824 13.84 10.17 6.92
N LEU A 825 13.16 11.32 7.15
CA LEU A 825 12.62 12.14 6.07
C LEU A 825 13.62 13.18 5.53
N ASN A 826 14.44 13.78 6.40
CA ASN A 826 15.44 14.75 5.97
C ASN A 826 16.79 14.08 5.74
N ASP A 827 17.31 13.33 6.74
CA ASP A 827 18.69 12.87 6.67
C ASP A 827 18.83 11.71 5.65
N VAL A 828 17.99 10.67 5.76
CA VAL A 828 18.08 9.51 4.86
C VAL A 828 17.41 9.80 3.52
N LEU A 829 16.10 10.09 3.51
CA LEU A 829 15.34 10.22 2.27
C LEU A 829 15.88 11.34 1.37
N ARG A 830 16.02 12.56 1.93
CA ARG A 830 16.42 13.75 1.16
C ARG A 830 17.92 13.92 1.11
N GLY A 831 18.63 13.71 2.20
CA GLY A 831 20.08 13.88 2.30
C GLY A 831 20.84 12.75 1.62
N GLU A 832 20.76 11.54 2.18
CA GLU A 832 21.55 10.40 1.69
C GLU A 832 21.13 9.96 0.27
N TRP A 833 19.82 9.80 0.02
CA TRP A 833 19.34 9.31 -1.27
C TRP A 833 19.07 10.40 -2.30
N GLY A 834 18.96 11.67 -1.87
CA GLY A 834 18.72 12.80 -2.78
C GLY A 834 17.29 12.94 -3.28
N PHE A 835 16.29 12.43 -2.54
CA PHE A 835 14.88 12.54 -2.91
C PHE A 835 14.43 14.00 -3.09
N VAL A 836 13.83 14.27 -4.23
CA VAL A 836 13.21 15.56 -4.57
C VAL A 836 11.72 15.35 -4.85
N GLY A 837 10.88 15.77 -3.93
CA GLY A 837 9.44 15.55 -4.04
C GLY A 837 8.71 15.79 -2.73
N MET A 838 7.45 15.42 -2.70
CA MET A 838 6.55 15.65 -1.56
C MET A 838 6.37 14.41 -0.68
N VAL A 839 6.21 14.64 0.63
CA VAL A 839 5.92 13.62 1.64
C VAL A 839 4.54 13.88 2.24
N LEU A 840 3.61 12.98 1.95
CA LEU A 840 2.26 12.93 2.51
C LEU A 840 2.25 12.05 3.77
N THR A 841 1.43 12.38 4.76
CA THR A 841 1.14 11.42 5.85
C THR A 841 0.30 10.25 5.31
N ASP A 842 0.28 9.12 6.00
CA ASP A 842 -0.86 8.21 5.91
C ASP A 842 -2.12 8.92 6.43
N TYR A 843 -3.32 8.28 6.37
CA TYR A 843 -4.58 8.94 6.70
C TYR A 843 -4.48 9.76 7.99
N TYR A 844 -4.74 11.07 7.87
CA TYR A 844 -4.64 11.98 8.99
C TYR A 844 -5.91 11.92 9.83
N GLY A 845 -5.92 10.95 10.72
CA GLY A 845 -7.01 10.78 11.69
C GLY A 845 -6.76 11.59 12.96
N VAL A 846 -7.70 11.54 13.87
CA VAL A 846 -7.51 12.11 15.20
C VAL A 846 -6.90 11.03 16.10
N TYR A 847 -5.63 10.68 15.87
CA TYR A 847 -4.93 9.60 16.58
C TYR A 847 -4.11 10.09 17.78
N GLY A 848 -4.06 11.41 18.00
CA GLY A 848 -3.36 12.03 19.12
C GLY A 848 -1.84 12.16 18.99
N TYR A 849 -1.29 11.91 17.78
CA TYR A 849 0.16 12.08 17.52
C TYR A 849 0.50 12.77 16.20
N GLN A 850 -0.46 12.96 15.34
CA GLN A 850 -0.29 13.71 14.09
C GLN A 850 -0.53 15.20 14.35
N ASP A 851 0.43 16.04 13.95
CA ASP A 851 0.41 17.49 14.11
C ASP A 851 1.18 18.16 12.99
N SER A 852 0.56 19.15 12.32
CA SER A 852 1.13 19.79 11.13
C SER A 852 2.36 20.65 11.42
N ASP A 853 2.41 21.33 12.56
CA ASP A 853 3.58 22.12 12.94
C ASP A 853 4.80 21.20 13.16
N ARG A 854 4.57 20.02 13.73
CA ARG A 854 5.61 19.01 13.92
C ARG A 854 5.99 18.33 12.59
N LEU A 855 5.02 18.04 11.75
CA LEU A 855 5.22 17.43 10.44
C LEU A 855 6.21 18.23 9.59
N ILE A 856 5.90 19.53 9.35
CA ILE A 856 6.71 20.36 8.45
C ILE A 856 8.11 20.67 8.98
N ARG A 857 8.31 20.67 10.29
CA ARG A 857 9.64 20.86 10.91
C ARG A 857 10.56 19.65 10.77
N ASN A 858 9.98 18.48 10.44
CA ASN A 858 10.70 17.20 10.40
C ASN A 858 10.72 16.57 8.99
N GLY A 859 10.41 17.33 7.93
CA GLY A 859 10.56 16.88 6.55
C GLY A 859 9.32 16.30 5.90
N GLY A 860 8.18 16.21 6.62
CA GLY A 860 6.87 15.95 6.03
C GLY A 860 6.30 17.23 5.40
N ASP A 861 5.39 17.11 4.44
CA ASP A 861 4.93 18.25 3.65
C ASP A 861 3.43 18.52 3.80
N PHE A 862 2.57 17.49 3.87
CA PHE A 862 1.12 17.71 3.97
C PHE A 862 0.35 16.53 4.54
N CYS A 863 -0.90 16.79 4.92
CA CYS A 863 -1.75 15.88 5.66
C CYS A 863 -2.77 15.19 4.75
N LEU A 864 -2.89 13.87 4.82
CA LEU A 864 -3.93 13.12 4.10
C LEU A 864 -5.29 13.28 4.78
N VAL A 865 -5.85 14.47 4.69
CA VAL A 865 -7.20 14.83 5.17
C VAL A 865 -7.77 15.97 4.32
N ASN A 866 -9.07 16.01 4.13
CA ASN A 866 -9.75 17.01 3.29
C ASN A 866 -10.79 17.86 4.05
N TYR A 867 -10.72 17.87 5.36
CA TYR A 867 -11.55 18.68 6.26
C TYR A 867 -10.72 19.16 7.46
N ASP A 868 -11.22 20.20 8.15
CA ASP A 868 -10.53 20.77 9.30
C ASP A 868 -10.59 19.80 10.49
N THR A 869 -9.42 19.53 11.08
CA THR A 869 -9.27 18.83 12.36
C THR A 869 -8.66 19.77 13.40
N GLU A 870 -8.37 19.26 14.59
CA GLU A 870 -7.75 20.08 15.63
C GLU A 870 -6.26 20.38 15.36
N THR A 871 -5.59 19.56 14.56
CA THR A 871 -4.12 19.55 14.44
C THR A 871 -3.57 19.58 13.02
N ASN A 872 -4.45 19.60 11.98
CA ASN A 872 -3.99 19.67 10.58
C ASN A 872 -3.67 21.10 10.10
N HIS A 873 -4.19 22.13 10.75
CA HIS A 873 -3.81 23.51 10.49
C HIS A 873 -2.64 23.94 11.35
N LEU A 874 -1.78 24.80 10.81
CA LEU A 874 -0.65 25.36 11.54
C LEU A 874 -1.12 26.22 12.71
N THR A 875 -0.65 25.96 13.90
CA THR A 875 -0.87 26.76 15.10
C THR A 875 0.19 27.85 15.24
N ASP A 876 1.43 27.58 14.86
CA ASP A 876 2.50 28.55 14.75
C ASP A 876 2.57 29.11 13.31
N THR A 877 1.99 30.29 13.12
CA THR A 877 1.95 31.00 11.83
C THR A 877 2.88 32.21 11.77
N THR A 878 3.75 32.39 12.77
CA THR A 878 4.50 33.63 12.96
C THR A 878 5.99 33.46 13.21
N SER A 879 6.45 32.32 13.78
CA SER A 879 7.87 32.10 13.98
C SER A 879 8.61 31.93 12.65
N ALA A 880 9.88 32.32 12.64
CA ALA A 880 10.71 32.14 11.43
C ALA A 880 10.83 30.68 11.05
N THR A 881 11.01 29.78 12.02
CA THR A 881 11.10 28.33 11.79
C THR A 881 9.83 27.77 11.15
N ALA A 882 8.63 28.15 11.65
CA ALA A 882 7.38 27.70 11.05
C ALA A 882 7.24 28.17 9.60
N LEU A 883 7.58 29.44 9.31
CA LEU A 883 7.46 30.00 7.97
C LEU A 883 8.49 29.40 6.98
N VAL A 884 9.71 29.13 7.42
CA VAL A 884 10.73 28.43 6.62
C VAL A 884 10.28 27.02 6.29
N SER A 885 9.83 26.26 7.30
CA SER A 885 9.37 24.89 7.15
C SER A 885 8.12 24.80 6.26
N ALA A 886 7.14 25.68 6.48
CA ALA A 886 5.94 25.73 5.65
C ALA A 886 6.25 26.08 4.18
N ARG A 887 7.18 27.02 3.93
CA ARG A 887 7.64 27.37 2.60
C ARG A 887 8.33 26.16 1.92
N GLN A 888 9.17 25.43 2.66
CA GLN A 888 9.84 24.24 2.14
C GLN A 888 8.83 23.15 1.78
N ALA A 889 7.88 22.85 2.65
CA ALA A 889 6.81 21.90 2.39
C ALA A 889 6.00 22.28 1.14
N CYS A 890 5.61 23.56 1.03
CA CYS A 890 4.93 24.06 -0.15
C CYS A 890 5.77 23.94 -1.43
N LYS A 891 7.09 24.19 -1.37
CA LYS A 891 7.98 23.98 -2.52
C LYS A 891 7.94 22.54 -3.02
N ASN A 892 8.03 21.58 -2.11
CA ASN A 892 8.00 20.15 -2.42
C ASN A 892 6.69 19.74 -3.12
N ILE A 893 5.55 20.17 -2.55
CA ILE A 893 4.22 19.93 -3.13
C ILE A 893 4.11 20.56 -4.52
N LEU A 894 4.46 21.85 -4.64
CA LEU A 894 4.29 22.63 -5.86
C LEU A 894 5.22 22.16 -6.98
N TYR A 895 6.45 21.74 -6.64
CA TYR A 895 7.39 21.16 -7.60
C TYR A 895 6.85 19.88 -8.21
N THR A 896 6.41 18.94 -7.36
CA THR A 896 5.86 17.66 -7.81
C THR A 896 4.62 17.87 -8.69
N VAL A 897 3.68 18.71 -8.25
CA VAL A 897 2.44 18.95 -9.00
C VAL A 897 2.71 19.70 -10.31
N ALA A 898 3.64 20.66 -10.34
CA ALA A 898 3.99 21.39 -11.56
C ALA A 898 4.54 20.47 -12.66
N ASN A 899 5.25 19.41 -12.27
CA ASN A 899 5.86 18.45 -13.19
C ASN A 899 4.98 17.20 -13.44
N SER A 900 3.69 17.27 -13.10
CA SER A 900 2.72 16.18 -13.33
C SER A 900 1.76 16.49 -14.50
N ARG A 901 0.93 15.48 -14.85
CA ARG A 901 -0.13 15.62 -15.86
C ARG A 901 -1.09 16.78 -15.62
N ALA A 902 -1.24 17.23 -14.36
CA ALA A 902 -2.07 18.39 -14.04
C ALA A 902 -1.64 19.68 -14.78
N TYR A 903 -0.37 19.72 -15.22
CA TYR A 903 0.21 20.85 -15.95
C TYR A 903 0.54 20.54 -17.41
N TYR A 904 0.07 19.45 -17.98
CA TYR A 904 0.11 19.21 -19.42
C TYR A 904 -0.73 20.28 -20.15
N PRO A 905 -0.34 20.70 -21.36
CA PRO A 905 -1.00 21.81 -22.06
C PRO A 905 -2.52 21.68 -22.18
N GLU A 906 -3.02 20.48 -22.34
CA GLU A 906 -4.45 20.14 -22.41
C GLU A 906 -5.18 20.35 -21.08
N ASN A 907 -4.49 20.21 -19.96
CA ASN A 907 -5.04 20.29 -18.61
C ASN A 907 -4.89 21.68 -17.96
N LEU A 908 -4.12 22.60 -18.57
CA LEU A 908 -3.86 23.92 -18.01
C LEU A 908 -5.09 24.84 -17.87
N ASN A 909 -6.19 24.53 -18.56
CA ASN A 909 -7.43 25.27 -18.49
C ASN A 909 -8.62 24.30 -18.31
N PRO A 910 -8.77 23.66 -17.16
CA PRO A 910 -9.83 22.68 -16.93
C PRO A 910 -11.24 23.30 -17.04
N GLY A 911 -11.31 24.64 -17.11
CA GLY A 911 -12.57 25.37 -17.13
C GLY A 911 -13.26 25.36 -15.79
N MET A 912 -14.47 25.94 -15.75
CA MET A 912 -15.30 25.93 -14.56
C MET A 912 -15.86 24.51 -14.33
N PRO A 913 -15.76 23.94 -13.10
CA PRO A 913 -16.34 22.65 -12.78
C PRO A 913 -17.81 22.53 -13.17
N GLY A 914 -18.25 21.32 -13.51
CA GLY A 914 -19.63 21.08 -13.94
C GLY A 914 -20.67 21.48 -12.90
N TRP A 915 -20.40 21.18 -11.64
CA TRP A 915 -21.27 21.53 -10.51
C TRP A 915 -21.41 23.05 -10.31
N GLU A 916 -20.36 23.82 -10.55
CA GLU A 916 -20.37 25.29 -10.44
C GLU A 916 -21.24 25.92 -11.55
N LYS A 917 -21.19 25.37 -12.76
CA LYS A 917 -22.10 25.77 -13.86
C LYS A 917 -23.56 25.50 -13.50
N VAL A 918 -23.84 24.34 -12.90
CA VAL A 918 -25.19 23.98 -12.43
C VAL A 918 -25.63 24.94 -11.32
N MET A 919 -24.77 25.23 -10.34
CA MET A 919 -25.04 26.18 -9.26
C MET A 919 -25.39 27.59 -9.80
N ILE A 920 -24.59 28.12 -10.72
CA ILE A 920 -24.87 29.42 -11.38
C ILE A 920 -26.21 29.33 -12.11
N GLY A 921 -26.51 28.25 -12.80
CA GLY A 921 -27.81 28.07 -13.47
C GLY A 921 -28.99 28.12 -12.48
N VAL A 922 -28.86 27.45 -11.35
CA VAL A 922 -29.85 27.48 -10.26
C VAL A 922 -30.01 28.90 -9.70
N ASP A 923 -28.92 29.60 -9.47
CA ASP A 923 -28.91 30.97 -8.96
C ASP A 923 -29.62 31.97 -9.93
N VAL A 924 -29.37 31.82 -11.22
CA VAL A 924 -30.06 32.65 -12.25
C VAL A 924 -31.56 32.40 -12.23
N VAL A 925 -32.00 31.14 -12.13
CA VAL A 925 -33.42 30.79 -12.05
C VAL A 925 -34.04 31.33 -10.74
N LEU A 926 -33.33 31.16 -9.61
CA LEU A 926 -33.76 31.64 -8.31
C LEU A 926 -33.89 33.17 -8.27
N ALA A 927 -32.87 33.85 -8.80
CA ALA A 927 -32.89 35.33 -8.90
C ALA A 927 -34.09 35.83 -9.74
N ALA A 928 -34.34 35.22 -10.91
CA ALA A 928 -35.48 35.54 -11.74
C ALA A 928 -36.82 35.31 -11.01
N ALA A 929 -36.94 34.18 -10.27
CA ALA A 929 -38.13 33.88 -9.47
C ALA A 929 -38.33 34.90 -8.33
N LEU A 930 -37.26 35.26 -7.61
CA LEU A 930 -37.31 36.26 -6.52
C LEU A 930 -37.73 37.65 -7.06
N ILE A 931 -37.18 38.07 -8.21
CA ILE A 931 -37.54 39.32 -8.85
C ILE A 931 -39.04 39.31 -9.26
N ALA A 932 -39.52 38.24 -9.88
CA ALA A 932 -40.92 38.10 -10.27
C ALA A 932 -41.84 38.15 -9.04
N LEU A 933 -41.48 37.44 -7.97
CA LEU A 933 -42.24 37.48 -6.70
C LEU A 933 -42.23 38.83 -6.06
N GLU A 934 -41.08 39.55 -6.04
CA GLU A 934 -40.99 40.90 -5.52
C GLU A 934 -41.92 41.89 -6.27
N VAL A 935 -41.93 41.80 -7.62
CA VAL A 935 -42.86 42.62 -8.45
C VAL A 935 -44.31 42.31 -8.09
N LEU A 936 -44.69 41.08 -7.89
CA LEU A 936 -46.01 40.65 -7.47
C LEU A 936 -46.35 41.15 -6.06
N VAL A 937 -45.40 41.07 -5.13
CA VAL A 937 -45.57 41.54 -3.74
C VAL A 937 -45.77 43.04 -3.69
N VAL A 938 -44.96 43.80 -4.45
CA VAL A 938 -45.10 45.27 -4.55
C VAL A 938 -46.45 45.67 -5.18
N LYS A 939 -46.86 45.05 -6.28
CA LYS A 939 -48.17 45.30 -6.94
C LYS A 939 -49.33 45.01 -5.98
N LYS A 940 -49.29 43.87 -5.29
CA LYS A 940 -50.37 43.53 -4.29
C LYS A 940 -50.35 44.46 -3.08
N GLY A 941 -49.13 44.85 -2.63
CA GLY A 941 -48.96 45.82 -1.54
C GLY A 941 -49.55 47.17 -1.89
N TYR A 942 -49.34 47.66 -3.12
CA TYR A 942 -49.90 48.90 -3.63
C TYR A 942 -51.44 48.82 -3.77
N ALA A 943 -51.94 47.69 -4.27
CA ALA A 943 -53.42 47.50 -4.32
C ALA A 943 -54.05 47.54 -2.93
N LYS A 944 -53.46 46.85 -1.96
CA LYS A 944 -53.93 46.85 -0.54
C LYS A 944 -53.85 48.24 0.09
N ARG A 945 -52.90 49.06 -0.28
CA ARG A 945 -52.76 50.45 0.18
C ARG A 945 -53.88 51.30 -0.37
N LYS A 946 -54.20 51.17 -1.68
CA LYS A 946 -55.37 51.89 -2.27
C LYS A 946 -56.69 51.49 -1.60
N GLU A 947 -56.90 50.23 -1.29
CA GLU A 947 -58.10 49.75 -0.55
C GLU A 947 -58.14 50.35 0.85
N GLU A 948 -57.01 50.49 1.56
CA GLU A 948 -56.95 51.15 2.86
C GLU A 948 -57.29 52.68 2.74
N GLU A 949 -56.80 53.35 1.71
CA GLU A 949 -57.06 54.81 1.45
C GLU A 949 -58.52 55.09 1.05
N VAL A 950 -59.23 54.19 0.41
CA VAL A 950 -60.64 54.29 0.06
C VAL A 950 -61.53 53.96 1.25
N ASN A 951 -61.12 53.15 2.21
CA ASN A 951 -61.91 52.74 3.38
C ASN A 951 -61.60 53.58 4.65
N ALA A 952 -60.65 54.53 4.59
CA ALA A 952 -60.35 55.51 5.64
C ALA A 952 -61.05 56.85 5.37
#